data_8228085784350178189d814d5f914fd7
#
_entry.id   8228085784350178189d814d5f914fd7
#
_cell.length_a   1.000
_cell.length_b   1.000
_cell.length_c   1.000
_cell.angle_alpha   90.00
_cell.angle_beta   90.00
_cell.angle_gamma   90.00
#
_symmetry.space_group_name_H-M   'P 1'
#
loop_
_entity.id
_entity.type
_entity.pdbx_description
1 polymer ?
#
loop_
_entity_poly.entity_id
_entity_poly.type
_entity_poly.pdbx_seq_one_letter_code
_entity_poly.pdbx_strand_id
1 'polypeptide(L)'
;MRWVIKYAVKSMKQNWLRNMLIALGAALGVMLATMLLLGNQSVEKSVKEQVVSRYGDYNLQFGYIKNDMYLNNESLKGIDGLENAEKISKVLIPYPFPHYKELSGKPSYWGVEQDSPEMHSYKILEGRYPKEGTEVALTKGYTDRENIRVGDTIKLPFPQHGEKAVKVVGILNPPLMASMGHSAYFPIHWLQKELNLLNQFNLVQVKVQDVNVKKAIAFDVHKKIENIKVDQRTYVDKAFERLNVMKPLIFSLGGIALFVVALLIMGSFFLSVRSRFKQWALLRALGSNPNQIILVVLLEALCIGAIGSLAGVILGAGTQTIAASFINKWVNIEGAVKESFSISGEILLITFLLGIVMSIIGAIIPAFMVRKIPPVQALRPGLPSNEKKEKRWSAFSLSILIIGTVIGLAGNVLERYIGFNPSAIGALLFAVGLLFAIPLFIRMIAPVIAKPLQMILRIETTISSRNVIRYRNKAAVSVAILAFGFMLALVGTMYINSIYEGMKDGLQKHLPADLVIRIPIESQSTEVLPFSWMEKVKKIDGVEESVANVTDFTAKLINYDFKKADQEWYENVRKDDFEYDVIEVVGNDIVAYQKVTKAKVITGQDLNKPLQDGEGVVTKRTAKTLGIQLHDTIEVQGKGKEKQTIKVVSIIEQGLRGRGLDIFVNEQWVRDKFHVQGYEAIQVMTNSNQSFEEIKKQVKQITNNKENVEVINSHDLLKEQEQLLSQMMMLIRLLVVIVFIISGIGLMNAIVSSLHERRAEISMIRAVGAIPKQMRRIVLLEGTLLGAIAGCIGVLGGIVFSYIVLSSLELTAIIIPYNQVLILALASIILGAGAAMIASLQLRKFKLSDTLKELSA
;
A
#
# COMPACT_ATOMS: atom_id res chain seq x y z
N MET A 1 17.46 2.41 47.16
CA MET A 1 16.92 1.72 45.97
C MET A 1 15.91 0.59 46.33
N ARG A 2 16.17 -0.28 47.27
CA ARG A 2 15.27 -1.37 47.70
C ARG A 2 13.85 -0.93 48.07
N TRP A 3 13.64 0.18 48.79
CA TRP A 3 12.33 0.66 49.20
C TRP A 3 11.47 1.16 47.98
N VAL A 4 12.12 1.79 46.99
CA VAL A 4 11.47 2.28 45.77
C VAL A 4 10.79 1.12 45.02
N ILE A 5 11.53 0.01 44.86
CA ILE A 5 11.01 -1.20 44.21
C ILE A 5 9.87 -1.82 45.02
N LYS A 6 10.06 -2.00 46.33
CA LYS A 6 9.02 -2.54 47.22
C LYS A 6 7.73 -1.68 47.18
N TYR A 7 7.89 -0.35 47.18
CA TYR A 7 6.75 0.57 47.13
C TYR A 7 6.06 0.48 45.76
N ALA A 8 6.77 0.47 44.64
CA ALA A 8 6.21 0.30 43.31
C ALA A 8 5.39 -0.99 43.21
N VAL A 9 5.93 -2.13 43.65
CA VAL A 9 5.21 -3.42 43.61
C VAL A 9 3.96 -3.40 44.49
N LYS A 10 4.06 -2.85 45.74
CA LYS A 10 2.90 -2.74 46.64
C LYS A 10 1.82 -1.84 46.04
N SER A 11 2.22 -0.73 45.45
CA SER A 11 1.35 0.22 44.71
C SER A 11 0.63 -0.43 43.52
N MET A 12 1.35 -1.25 42.77
CA MET A 12 0.77 -1.98 41.63
C MET A 12 -0.29 -2.98 42.09
N LYS A 13 -0.04 -3.73 43.17
CA LYS A 13 -1.02 -4.65 43.75
C LYS A 13 -2.27 -3.94 44.27
N GLN A 14 -2.11 -2.80 44.94
CA GLN A 14 -3.24 -2.03 45.49
C GLN A 14 -4.16 -1.46 44.38
N ASN A 15 -3.63 -1.15 43.20
CA ASN A 15 -4.36 -0.58 42.05
C ASN A 15 -4.42 -1.54 40.87
N TRP A 16 -4.51 -2.85 41.11
CA TRP A 16 -4.37 -3.89 40.11
C TRP A 16 -5.35 -3.75 38.93
N LEU A 17 -6.60 -3.41 39.21
CA LEU A 17 -7.64 -3.27 38.15
C LEU A 17 -7.32 -2.14 37.17
N ARG A 18 -6.87 -0.99 37.69
CA ARG A 18 -6.47 0.15 36.86
C ARG A 18 -5.22 -0.19 36.04
N ASN A 19 -4.23 -0.80 36.68
CA ASN A 19 -2.98 -1.16 36.02
C ASN A 19 -3.20 -2.23 34.96
N MET A 20 -4.13 -3.15 35.17
CA MET A 20 -4.58 -4.13 34.17
C MET A 20 -5.22 -3.46 32.96
N LEU A 21 -6.08 -2.45 33.16
CA LEU A 21 -6.70 -1.70 32.05
C LEU A 21 -5.64 -0.92 31.22
N ILE A 22 -4.62 -0.38 31.90
CA ILE A 22 -3.51 0.29 31.22
C ILE A 22 -2.67 -0.73 30.42
N ALA A 23 -2.34 -1.87 31.05
CA ALA A 23 -1.59 -2.93 30.39
C ALA A 23 -2.37 -3.52 29.19
N LEU A 24 -3.68 -3.64 29.30
CA LEU A 24 -4.53 -4.10 28.21
C LEU A 24 -4.55 -3.10 27.04
N GLY A 25 -4.63 -1.81 27.33
CA GLY A 25 -4.51 -0.77 26.31
C GLY A 25 -3.13 -0.79 25.62
N ALA A 26 -2.05 -0.96 26.42
CA ALA A 26 -0.70 -1.12 25.87
C ALA A 26 -0.57 -2.41 25.04
N ALA A 27 -1.17 -3.52 25.50
CA ALA A 27 -1.17 -4.78 24.77
C ALA A 27 -1.88 -4.66 23.40
N LEU A 28 -3.04 -4.04 23.36
CA LEU A 28 -3.78 -3.84 22.10
C LEU A 28 -3.01 -2.97 21.10
N GLY A 29 -2.34 -1.92 21.57
CA GLY A 29 -1.55 -1.07 20.68
C GLY A 29 -0.28 -1.74 20.17
N VAL A 30 0.43 -2.48 21.04
CA VAL A 30 1.59 -3.29 20.62
C VAL A 30 1.16 -4.44 19.71
N MET A 31 0.00 -5.03 19.96
CA MET A 31 -0.63 -6.02 19.07
C MET A 31 -0.81 -5.47 17.67
N LEU A 32 -1.35 -4.24 17.54
CA LEU A 32 -1.53 -3.57 16.25
C LEU A 32 -0.18 -3.32 15.55
N ALA A 33 0.80 -2.79 16.28
CA ALA A 33 2.12 -2.54 15.71
C ALA A 33 2.81 -3.84 15.26
N THR A 34 2.70 -4.90 16.07
CA THR A 34 3.23 -6.23 15.73
C THR A 34 2.54 -6.80 14.50
N MET A 35 1.21 -6.73 14.44
CA MET A 35 0.42 -7.19 13.29
C MET A 35 0.79 -6.46 12.00
N LEU A 36 0.97 -5.14 12.05
CA LEU A 36 1.34 -4.34 10.88
C LEU A 36 2.75 -4.67 10.38
N LEU A 37 3.73 -4.75 11.27
CA LEU A 37 5.12 -5.01 10.89
C LEU A 37 5.35 -6.44 10.41
N LEU A 38 4.78 -7.44 11.09
CA LEU A 38 4.82 -8.82 10.65
C LEU A 38 4.03 -9.02 9.35
N GLY A 39 2.89 -8.33 9.20
CA GLY A 39 2.09 -8.35 7.98
C GLY A 39 2.89 -7.83 6.79
N ASN A 40 3.57 -6.68 6.94
CA ASN A 40 4.44 -6.14 5.90
C ASN A 40 5.56 -7.11 5.51
N GLN A 41 6.25 -7.70 6.50
CA GLN A 41 7.31 -8.68 6.24
C GLN A 41 6.78 -9.92 5.51
N SER A 42 5.59 -10.39 5.89
CA SER A 42 4.97 -11.55 5.23
C SER A 42 4.60 -11.24 3.78
N VAL A 43 4.08 -10.04 3.51
CA VAL A 43 3.79 -9.59 2.13
C VAL A 43 5.08 -9.47 1.33
N GLU A 44 6.13 -8.85 1.87
CA GLU A 44 7.43 -8.75 1.19
C GLU A 44 8.00 -10.13 0.87
N LYS A 45 7.97 -11.05 1.82
CA LYS A 45 8.45 -12.43 1.63
C LYS A 45 7.63 -13.17 0.59
N SER A 46 6.30 -13.07 0.67
CA SER A 46 5.38 -13.69 -0.30
C SER A 46 5.60 -13.17 -1.72
N VAL A 47 5.72 -11.85 -1.88
CA VAL A 47 6.00 -11.24 -3.18
C VAL A 47 7.35 -11.68 -3.70
N LYS A 48 8.39 -11.69 -2.84
CA LYS A 48 9.71 -12.19 -3.23
C LYS A 48 9.65 -13.65 -3.70
N GLU A 49 9.02 -14.53 -2.92
CA GLU A 49 8.89 -15.95 -3.28
C GLU A 49 8.09 -16.15 -4.56
N GLN A 50 6.99 -15.39 -4.76
CA GLN A 50 6.22 -15.41 -6.00
C GLN A 50 7.06 -14.94 -7.18
N VAL A 51 7.77 -13.83 -7.05
CA VAL A 51 8.59 -13.29 -8.13
C VAL A 51 9.75 -14.22 -8.44
N VAL A 52 10.42 -14.76 -7.42
CA VAL A 52 11.51 -15.73 -7.60
C VAL A 52 10.99 -17.02 -8.24
N SER A 53 9.85 -17.53 -7.80
CA SER A 53 9.25 -18.73 -8.42
C SER A 53 8.79 -18.52 -9.85
N ARG A 54 8.58 -17.27 -10.25
CA ARG A 54 8.05 -16.86 -11.55
C ARG A 54 9.15 -16.49 -12.54
N TYR A 55 10.16 -15.78 -12.09
CA TYR A 55 11.19 -15.16 -12.95
C TYR A 55 12.59 -15.71 -12.70
N GLY A 56 12.76 -16.58 -11.69
CA GLY A 56 14.06 -17.11 -11.27
C GLY A 56 14.71 -16.33 -10.13
N ASP A 57 15.72 -16.98 -9.51
CA ASP A 57 16.49 -16.42 -8.38
C ASP A 57 17.81 -15.80 -8.86
N TYR A 58 17.72 -14.77 -9.70
CA TYR A 58 18.87 -14.00 -10.17
C TYR A 58 18.63 -12.49 -9.93
N ASN A 59 19.69 -11.70 -9.88
CA ASN A 59 19.61 -10.26 -9.68
C ASN A 59 20.41 -9.43 -10.69
N LEU A 60 20.99 -10.08 -11.67
CA LEU A 60 21.60 -9.50 -12.86
C LEU A 60 21.34 -10.43 -14.04
N GLN A 61 20.96 -9.87 -15.17
CA GLN A 61 20.75 -10.62 -16.40
C GLN A 61 21.32 -9.82 -17.57
N PHE A 62 22.00 -10.48 -18.48
CA PHE A 62 22.47 -9.84 -19.72
C PHE A 62 22.44 -10.82 -20.89
N GLY A 63 22.21 -10.30 -22.07
CA GLY A 63 22.15 -11.12 -23.26
C GLY A 63 21.45 -10.50 -24.47
N TYR A 64 21.27 -11.29 -25.51
CA TYR A 64 20.60 -10.96 -26.76
C TYR A 64 19.25 -11.67 -26.84
N ILE A 65 18.20 -11.08 -26.23
CA ILE A 65 16.91 -11.77 -26.03
C ILE A 65 16.04 -11.83 -27.30
N LYS A 66 16.32 -11.06 -28.33
CA LYS A 66 15.46 -10.96 -29.53
C LYS A 66 16.20 -10.89 -30.86
N ASN A 67 17.49 -11.20 -30.90
CA ASN A 67 18.32 -11.10 -32.09
C ASN A 67 19.00 -12.45 -32.39
N ASP A 68 19.33 -12.71 -33.64
CA ASP A 68 20.12 -13.88 -34.06
C ASP A 68 21.59 -13.81 -33.59
N MET A 69 21.84 -13.13 -32.48
CA MET A 69 23.14 -12.96 -31.87
C MET A 69 23.27 -13.87 -30.65
N TYR A 70 24.42 -14.50 -30.54
CA TYR A 70 24.72 -15.45 -29.48
C TYR A 70 26.02 -15.08 -28.79
N LEU A 71 26.06 -15.35 -27.49
CA LEU A 71 27.26 -15.33 -26.66
C LEU A 71 27.92 -16.72 -26.68
N ASN A 72 29.21 -16.75 -26.41
CA ASN A 72 29.92 -17.99 -26.14
C ASN A 72 30.75 -17.88 -24.84
N ASN A 73 31.38 -18.95 -24.42
CA ASN A 73 32.16 -18.95 -23.20
C ASN A 73 33.36 -17.96 -23.25
N GLU A 74 33.86 -17.65 -24.45
CA GLU A 74 34.94 -16.66 -24.59
C GLU A 74 34.47 -15.24 -24.37
N SER A 75 33.21 -14.95 -24.72
CA SER A 75 32.59 -13.66 -24.45
C SER A 75 32.48 -13.35 -22.95
N LEU A 76 32.43 -14.38 -22.10
CA LEU A 76 32.36 -14.22 -20.64
C LEU A 76 33.76 -14.13 -19.98
N LYS A 77 34.81 -14.54 -20.67
CA LYS A 77 36.16 -14.48 -20.12
C LYS A 77 36.62 -13.03 -19.94
N GLY A 78 37.15 -12.74 -18.75
CA GLY A 78 37.69 -11.43 -18.43
C GLY A 78 36.61 -10.38 -18.05
N ILE A 79 35.34 -10.75 -17.80
CA ILE A 79 34.38 -9.84 -17.22
C ILE A 79 34.71 -9.71 -15.72
N ASP A 80 35.06 -8.47 -15.32
CA ASP A 80 35.47 -8.19 -13.94
C ASP A 80 34.35 -8.44 -12.96
N GLY A 81 34.63 -9.22 -11.91
CA GLY A 81 33.71 -9.56 -10.86
C GLY A 81 32.80 -10.75 -11.13
N LEU A 82 32.75 -11.29 -12.34
CA LEU A 82 31.92 -12.45 -12.66
C LEU A 82 32.33 -13.70 -11.85
N GLU A 83 33.61 -13.84 -11.54
CA GLU A 83 34.17 -14.89 -10.68
C GLU A 83 33.70 -14.83 -9.21
N ASN A 84 33.24 -13.63 -8.77
CA ASN A 84 32.69 -13.40 -7.43
C ASN A 84 31.18 -13.59 -7.36
N ALA A 85 30.56 -14.04 -8.46
CA ALA A 85 29.13 -14.34 -8.47
C ALA A 85 28.86 -15.63 -7.68
N GLU A 86 27.76 -15.61 -6.91
CA GLU A 86 27.31 -16.81 -6.17
C GLU A 86 26.91 -17.93 -7.14
N LYS A 87 26.22 -17.56 -8.20
CA LYS A 87 25.77 -18.48 -9.26
C LYS A 87 25.71 -17.76 -10.61
N ILE A 88 26.00 -18.53 -11.66
CA ILE A 88 25.87 -18.10 -13.06
C ILE A 88 25.12 -19.21 -13.80
N SER A 89 24.12 -18.84 -14.58
CA SER A 89 23.39 -19.77 -15.45
C SER A 89 23.33 -19.22 -16.88
N LYS A 90 23.67 -20.08 -17.84
CA LYS A 90 23.55 -19.79 -19.25
C LYS A 90 22.24 -20.35 -19.78
N VAL A 91 21.54 -19.59 -20.55
CA VAL A 91 20.24 -19.94 -21.11
C VAL A 91 20.26 -19.71 -22.61
N LEU A 92 19.73 -20.70 -23.33
CA LEU A 92 19.54 -20.61 -24.77
C LEU A 92 18.03 -20.53 -25.04
N ILE A 93 17.60 -19.38 -25.55
CA ILE A 93 16.24 -19.16 -26.04
C ILE A 93 16.35 -18.93 -27.54
N PRO A 94 16.07 -19.94 -28.35
CA PRO A 94 16.18 -19.80 -29.77
C PRO A 94 15.14 -18.83 -30.32
N TYR A 95 15.57 -17.79 -31.05
CA TYR A 95 14.69 -16.74 -31.58
C TYR A 95 15.15 -16.26 -32.95
N PRO A 96 14.24 -15.89 -33.88
CA PRO A 96 13.05 -16.65 -34.23
C PRO A 96 13.50 -17.86 -35.06
N PHE A 97 12.85 -18.97 -34.96
CA PHE A 97 13.02 -20.03 -35.94
C PHE A 97 12.50 -19.52 -37.28
N PRO A 98 13.32 -19.37 -38.34
CA PRO A 98 12.93 -18.64 -39.56
C PRO A 98 11.80 -19.26 -40.41
N HIS A 99 11.26 -20.40 -40.07
CA HIS A 99 10.29 -21.15 -40.89
C HIS A 99 9.06 -21.66 -40.16
N TYR A 100 8.76 -21.13 -38.96
CA TYR A 100 7.68 -21.65 -38.14
C TYR A 100 6.32 -20.99 -38.34
N LYS A 101 5.80 -20.90 -39.58
CA LYS A 101 4.37 -20.68 -39.84
C LYS A 101 3.48 -21.82 -39.34
N GLU A 102 4.06 -23.01 -39.04
CA GLU A 102 3.33 -24.22 -38.63
C GLU A 102 3.29 -24.47 -37.12
N LEU A 103 3.87 -23.59 -36.28
CA LEU A 103 3.99 -23.82 -34.83
C LEU A 103 2.94 -23.10 -33.97
N SER A 104 1.82 -22.69 -34.54
CA SER A 104 0.67 -22.26 -33.74
C SER A 104 0.33 -23.40 -32.75
N GLY A 105 0.50 -23.12 -31.45
CA GLY A 105 0.19 -24.07 -30.39
C GLY A 105 1.36 -24.93 -29.89
N LYS A 106 2.58 -24.78 -30.35
CA LYS A 106 3.77 -25.50 -29.82
C LYS A 106 4.48 -24.67 -28.74
N PRO A 107 5.17 -25.30 -27.77
CA PRO A 107 5.83 -24.57 -26.69
C PRO A 107 7.11 -23.88 -27.18
N SER A 108 7.48 -22.77 -26.53
CA SER A 108 8.79 -22.13 -26.72
C SER A 108 9.89 -22.97 -26.06
N TYR A 109 11.03 -23.12 -26.73
CA TYR A 109 12.13 -23.95 -26.24
C TYR A 109 13.10 -23.13 -25.40
N TRP A 110 13.52 -23.73 -24.28
CA TRP A 110 14.48 -23.15 -23.35
C TRP A 110 15.57 -24.18 -23.06
N GLY A 111 16.79 -23.88 -23.44
CA GLY A 111 17.98 -24.64 -23.05
C GLY A 111 18.55 -24.08 -21.75
N VAL A 112 18.63 -24.91 -20.71
CA VAL A 112 19.04 -24.49 -19.37
C VAL A 112 20.12 -25.38 -18.79
N GLU A 113 21.04 -24.83 -17.98
CA GLU A 113 22.07 -25.58 -17.31
C GLU A 113 21.53 -26.44 -16.16
N GLN A 114 22.05 -27.67 -16.02
CA GLN A 114 21.55 -28.62 -14.99
C GLN A 114 21.88 -28.18 -13.55
N ASP A 115 22.98 -27.46 -13.35
CA ASP A 115 23.56 -27.18 -12.04
C ASP A 115 22.93 -25.95 -11.35
N SER A 116 21.99 -25.27 -12.00
CA SER A 116 21.37 -24.06 -11.50
C SER A 116 19.83 -24.08 -11.67
N PRO A 117 19.13 -25.14 -11.24
CA PRO A 117 17.68 -25.24 -11.45
C PRO A 117 16.89 -24.13 -10.73
N GLU A 118 17.39 -23.61 -9.62
CA GLU A 118 16.77 -22.48 -8.90
C GLU A 118 16.90 -21.14 -9.62
N MET A 119 17.77 -21.04 -10.62
CA MET A 119 17.89 -19.86 -11.49
C MET A 119 16.80 -19.84 -12.56
N HIS A 120 16.04 -20.92 -12.71
CA HIS A 120 15.01 -21.06 -13.72
C HIS A 120 13.67 -20.51 -13.23
N SER A 121 12.88 -20.06 -14.19
CA SER A 121 11.67 -19.29 -13.91
C SER A 121 10.48 -20.10 -13.38
N TYR A 122 10.58 -21.42 -13.21
CA TYR A 122 9.42 -22.23 -12.91
C TYR A 122 9.66 -23.29 -11.82
N LYS A 123 8.75 -23.35 -10.85
CA LYS A 123 8.75 -24.39 -9.82
C LYS A 123 8.22 -25.70 -10.39
N ILE A 124 8.87 -26.81 -10.08
CA ILE A 124 8.38 -28.15 -10.43
C ILE A 124 7.12 -28.48 -9.64
N LEU A 125 6.07 -28.88 -10.34
CA LEU A 125 4.83 -29.40 -9.76
C LEU A 125 4.88 -30.91 -9.61
N GLU A 126 5.35 -31.59 -10.67
CA GLU A 126 5.46 -33.07 -10.72
C GLU A 126 6.76 -33.43 -11.42
N GLY A 127 7.37 -34.53 -10.98
CA GLY A 127 8.59 -35.06 -11.57
C GLY A 127 9.85 -34.30 -11.20
N ARG A 128 10.73 -34.03 -12.17
CA ARG A 128 12.04 -33.41 -11.98
C ARG A 128 12.45 -32.55 -13.18
N TYR A 129 13.48 -31.74 -13.03
CA TYR A 129 14.13 -31.10 -14.18
C TYR A 129 14.83 -32.11 -15.08
N PRO A 130 14.89 -31.86 -16.41
CA PRO A 130 15.54 -32.75 -17.37
C PRO A 130 17.06 -32.78 -17.13
N LYS A 131 17.62 -33.97 -17.13
CA LYS A 131 19.07 -34.21 -16.93
C LYS A 131 19.78 -34.76 -18.17
N GLU A 132 19.06 -35.49 -18.96
CA GLU A 132 19.60 -36.18 -20.15
C GLU A 132 18.98 -35.65 -21.45
N GLY A 133 19.64 -35.93 -22.57
CA GLY A 133 19.41 -35.24 -23.83
C GLY A 133 18.00 -35.28 -24.38
N THR A 134 17.26 -36.36 -24.25
CA THR A 134 15.89 -36.50 -24.78
C THR A 134 14.80 -36.23 -23.73
N GLU A 135 15.18 -35.71 -22.58
CA GLU A 135 14.23 -35.33 -21.52
C GLU A 135 13.76 -33.90 -21.68
N VAL A 136 12.49 -33.68 -21.36
CA VAL A 136 11.86 -32.33 -21.38
C VAL A 136 11.00 -32.14 -20.13
N ALA A 137 11.02 -30.91 -19.59
CA ALA A 137 10.03 -30.45 -18.63
C ALA A 137 9.11 -29.44 -19.31
N LEU A 138 7.81 -29.58 -19.12
CA LEU A 138 6.78 -28.79 -19.78
C LEU A 138 6.00 -27.94 -18.78
N THR A 139 5.50 -26.80 -19.22
CA THR A 139 4.59 -25.98 -18.40
C THR A 139 3.21 -26.64 -18.28
N LYS A 140 2.58 -26.50 -17.11
CA LYS A 140 1.27 -27.12 -16.82
C LYS A 140 0.21 -26.76 -17.84
N GLY A 141 0.14 -25.49 -18.30
CA GLY A 141 -0.83 -25.09 -19.31
C GLY A 141 -0.71 -25.85 -20.63
N TYR A 142 0.52 -26.24 -21.03
CA TYR A 142 0.74 -27.07 -22.21
C TYR A 142 0.36 -28.53 -21.96
N THR A 143 0.72 -29.07 -20.79
CA THR A 143 0.40 -30.46 -20.46
C THR A 143 -1.09 -30.69 -20.26
N ASP A 144 -1.81 -29.74 -19.64
CA ASP A 144 -3.28 -29.82 -19.47
C ASP A 144 -4.00 -29.76 -20.83
N ARG A 145 -3.55 -28.89 -21.74
CA ARG A 145 -4.13 -28.76 -23.08
C ARG A 145 -3.95 -30.04 -23.93
N GLU A 146 -2.74 -30.57 -23.94
CA GLU A 146 -2.40 -31.74 -24.77
C GLU A 146 -2.65 -33.08 -24.03
N ASN A 147 -3.17 -33.00 -22.79
CA ASN A 147 -3.40 -34.17 -21.91
C ASN A 147 -2.15 -35.04 -21.70
N ILE A 148 -1.00 -34.38 -21.46
CA ILE A 148 0.32 -35.00 -21.30
C ILE A 148 0.60 -35.21 -19.80
N ARG A 149 1.22 -36.36 -19.46
CA ARG A 149 1.62 -36.70 -18.07
C ARG A 149 3.13 -36.91 -17.98
N VAL A 150 3.66 -36.85 -16.77
CA VAL A 150 5.05 -37.24 -16.51
C VAL A 150 5.25 -38.71 -16.87
N GLY A 151 6.26 -38.97 -17.70
CA GLY A 151 6.56 -40.30 -18.23
C GLY A 151 6.19 -40.46 -19.71
N ASP A 152 5.30 -39.64 -20.25
CA ASP A 152 4.90 -39.72 -21.64
C ASP A 152 6.05 -39.33 -22.58
N THR A 153 5.98 -39.87 -23.80
CA THR A 153 6.88 -39.49 -24.88
C THR A 153 6.10 -38.72 -25.94
N ILE A 154 6.50 -37.52 -26.20
CA ILE A 154 5.84 -36.60 -27.16
C ILE A 154 6.78 -36.30 -28.33
N LYS A 155 6.20 -35.94 -29.46
CA LYS A 155 6.98 -35.48 -30.62
C LYS A 155 6.98 -33.96 -30.70
N LEU A 156 8.17 -33.37 -30.69
CA LEU A 156 8.36 -31.93 -30.86
C LEU A 156 9.18 -31.64 -32.13
N PRO A 157 8.83 -30.58 -32.88
CA PRO A 157 9.49 -30.24 -34.12
C PRO A 157 10.83 -29.52 -33.88
N PHE A 158 11.87 -29.93 -34.65
CA PHE A 158 13.19 -29.28 -34.67
C PHE A 158 13.58 -28.92 -36.10
N PRO A 159 14.14 -27.70 -36.35
CA PRO A 159 14.35 -27.17 -37.72
C PRO A 159 15.15 -28.12 -38.65
N GLN A 160 16.17 -28.77 -38.14
CA GLN A 160 17.12 -29.54 -38.95
C GLN A 160 16.83 -31.05 -38.95
N HIS A 161 16.06 -31.55 -38.00
CA HIS A 161 15.87 -32.97 -37.76
C HIS A 161 14.40 -33.42 -37.82
N GLY A 162 13.49 -32.50 -38.15
CA GLY A 162 12.04 -32.83 -38.15
C GLY A 162 11.50 -33.06 -36.74
N GLU A 163 10.49 -33.91 -36.62
CA GLU A 163 9.91 -34.25 -35.30
C GLU A 163 10.78 -35.22 -34.55
N LYS A 164 11.12 -34.88 -33.29
CA LYS A 164 11.86 -35.77 -32.38
C LYS A 164 11.01 -36.21 -31.21
N ALA A 165 11.14 -37.48 -30.82
CA ALA A 165 10.53 -38.03 -29.63
C ALA A 165 11.31 -37.58 -28.40
N VAL A 166 10.64 -36.90 -27.45
CA VAL A 166 11.21 -36.45 -26.18
C VAL A 166 10.37 -36.98 -25.02
N LYS A 167 11.03 -37.42 -23.94
CA LYS A 167 10.37 -37.96 -22.74
C LYS A 167 10.05 -36.83 -21.76
N VAL A 168 8.81 -36.71 -21.36
CA VAL A 168 8.37 -35.71 -20.34
C VAL A 168 8.76 -36.22 -18.95
N VAL A 169 9.66 -35.54 -18.27
CA VAL A 169 10.17 -35.87 -16.95
C VAL A 169 9.72 -34.92 -15.84
N GLY A 170 9.12 -33.81 -16.19
CA GLY A 170 8.62 -32.85 -15.22
C GLY A 170 7.54 -31.95 -15.75
N ILE A 171 6.67 -31.50 -14.87
CA ILE A 171 5.64 -30.52 -15.12
C ILE A 171 5.94 -29.30 -14.25
N LEU A 172 6.01 -28.13 -14.89
CA LEU A 172 6.39 -26.87 -14.27
C LEU A 172 5.16 -26.00 -14.04
N ASN A 173 5.16 -25.28 -12.94
CA ASN A 173 4.09 -24.32 -12.64
C ASN A 173 4.23 -23.08 -13.53
N PRO A 174 3.23 -22.72 -14.35
CA PRO A 174 3.30 -21.48 -15.11
C PRO A 174 3.22 -20.28 -14.15
N PRO A 175 3.89 -19.18 -14.46
CA PRO A 175 3.70 -17.95 -13.70
C PRO A 175 2.25 -17.46 -13.79
N LEU A 176 1.74 -16.85 -12.74
CA LEU A 176 0.34 -16.41 -12.57
C LEU A 176 -0.18 -15.46 -13.67
N MET A 177 0.71 -14.74 -14.39
CA MET A 177 0.35 -13.90 -15.54
C MET A 177 0.75 -14.49 -16.90
N ALA A 178 1.53 -15.55 -16.93
CA ALA A 178 1.85 -16.33 -18.12
C ALA A 178 1.07 -17.63 -18.15
N SER A 179 -0.21 -17.60 -17.79
CA SER A 179 -1.11 -18.73 -17.95
C SER A 179 -1.20 -19.23 -19.40
N MET A 180 -0.54 -18.53 -20.33
CA MET A 180 -0.51 -18.80 -21.76
C MET A 180 0.89 -19.03 -22.35
N GLY A 181 1.95 -18.93 -21.57
CA GLY A 181 3.30 -19.24 -22.01
C GLY A 181 3.55 -20.75 -21.99
N HIS A 182 3.30 -21.42 -23.12
CA HIS A 182 3.69 -22.82 -23.27
C HIS A 182 5.20 -22.89 -23.48
N SER A 183 5.92 -23.48 -22.53
CA SER A 183 7.39 -23.60 -22.60
C SER A 183 7.83 -25.04 -22.37
N ALA A 184 8.88 -25.42 -23.11
CA ALA A 184 9.56 -26.69 -23.00
C ALA A 184 11.02 -26.46 -22.61
N TYR A 185 11.42 -27.03 -21.49
CA TYR A 185 12.76 -26.90 -20.93
C TYR A 185 13.59 -28.13 -21.22
N PHE A 186 14.76 -27.90 -21.81
CA PHE A 186 15.72 -28.93 -22.21
C PHE A 186 17.08 -28.69 -21.55
N PRO A 187 17.93 -29.71 -21.38
CA PRO A 187 19.34 -29.54 -21.09
C PRO A 187 19.99 -28.68 -22.19
N ILE A 188 20.70 -27.61 -21.81
CA ILE A 188 21.26 -26.65 -22.77
C ILE A 188 22.14 -27.31 -23.82
N HIS A 189 23.01 -28.22 -23.42
CA HIS A 189 23.95 -28.88 -24.35
C HIS A 189 23.23 -29.74 -25.42
N TRP A 190 22.11 -30.35 -25.05
CA TRP A 190 21.31 -31.11 -26.00
C TRP A 190 20.60 -30.18 -26.99
N LEU A 191 19.99 -29.11 -26.48
CA LEU A 191 19.30 -28.12 -27.35
C LEU A 191 20.30 -27.44 -28.29
N GLN A 192 21.49 -27.09 -27.80
CA GLN A 192 22.56 -26.51 -28.61
C GLN A 192 22.95 -27.43 -29.76
N LYS A 193 23.05 -28.76 -29.49
CA LYS A 193 23.37 -29.77 -30.52
C LYS A 193 22.25 -29.89 -31.55
N GLU A 194 21.01 -29.93 -31.11
CA GLU A 194 19.83 -30.04 -32.00
C GLU A 194 19.63 -28.83 -32.91
N LEU A 195 20.06 -27.66 -32.44
CA LEU A 195 19.95 -26.41 -33.19
C LEU A 195 21.23 -26.02 -33.93
N ASN A 196 22.27 -26.82 -33.87
CA ASN A 196 23.60 -26.52 -34.46
C ASN A 196 24.27 -25.24 -33.88
N LEU A 197 23.98 -24.95 -32.58
CA LEU A 197 24.47 -23.78 -31.84
C LEU A 197 25.47 -24.20 -30.74
N LEU A 198 26.43 -25.09 -31.07
CA LEU A 198 27.35 -25.63 -30.09
C LEU A 198 28.09 -24.51 -29.33
N ASN A 199 28.10 -24.59 -28.00
CA ASN A 199 28.68 -23.61 -27.08
C ASN A 199 28.13 -22.18 -27.20
N GLN A 200 26.97 -22.00 -27.82
CA GLN A 200 26.32 -20.70 -27.94
C GLN A 200 25.09 -20.62 -27.03
N PHE A 201 24.92 -19.46 -26.45
CA PHE A 201 23.76 -19.10 -25.62
C PHE A 201 23.46 -17.62 -25.84
N ASN A 202 22.26 -17.16 -25.54
CA ASN A 202 21.90 -15.77 -25.77
C ASN A 202 21.49 -15.01 -24.50
N LEU A 203 21.47 -15.69 -23.36
CA LEU A 203 21.13 -15.11 -22.09
C LEU A 203 22.00 -15.65 -20.96
N VAL A 204 22.49 -14.78 -20.09
CA VAL A 204 23.22 -15.12 -18.86
C VAL A 204 22.49 -14.52 -17.67
N GLN A 205 22.15 -15.38 -16.73
CA GLN A 205 21.56 -15.01 -15.45
C GLN A 205 22.60 -15.15 -14.35
N VAL A 206 22.75 -14.13 -13.51
CA VAL A 206 23.78 -14.06 -12.48
C VAL A 206 23.15 -13.71 -11.14
N LYS A 207 23.55 -14.41 -10.09
CA LYS A 207 23.20 -14.11 -8.71
C LYS A 207 24.43 -13.54 -7.98
N VAL A 208 24.33 -12.35 -7.47
CA VAL A 208 25.41 -11.63 -6.77
C VAL A 208 24.87 -11.08 -5.45
N GLN A 209 25.64 -11.22 -4.36
CA GLN A 209 25.23 -10.67 -3.06
C GLN A 209 25.64 -9.20 -2.89
N ASP A 210 26.82 -8.84 -3.40
CA ASP A 210 27.37 -7.48 -3.27
C ASP A 210 26.90 -6.58 -4.42
N VAL A 211 26.27 -5.46 -4.05
CA VAL A 211 25.78 -4.45 -5.00
C VAL A 211 26.92 -3.83 -5.82
N ASN A 212 28.12 -3.70 -5.25
CA ASN A 212 29.28 -3.12 -5.97
C ASN A 212 29.81 -4.10 -7.02
N VAL A 213 29.86 -5.39 -6.69
CA VAL A 213 30.22 -6.45 -7.64
C VAL A 213 29.19 -6.53 -8.77
N LYS A 214 27.89 -6.44 -8.45
CA LYS A 214 26.80 -6.38 -9.44
C LYS A 214 27.00 -5.24 -10.44
N LYS A 215 27.30 -4.03 -9.93
CA LYS A 215 27.55 -2.84 -10.78
C LYS A 215 28.81 -2.99 -11.62
N ALA A 216 29.88 -3.57 -11.06
CA ALA A 216 31.13 -3.80 -11.78
C ALA A 216 30.91 -4.76 -12.95
N ILE A 217 30.24 -5.89 -12.72
CA ILE A 217 29.89 -6.85 -13.79
C ILE A 217 29.06 -6.17 -14.88
N ALA A 218 28.02 -5.43 -14.50
CA ALA A 218 27.14 -4.77 -15.47
C ALA A 218 27.88 -3.75 -16.32
N PHE A 219 28.74 -2.95 -15.70
CA PHE A 219 29.56 -1.96 -16.39
C PHE A 219 30.54 -2.60 -17.36
N ASP A 220 31.23 -3.66 -16.92
CA ASP A 220 32.26 -4.33 -17.73
C ASP A 220 31.66 -5.12 -18.90
N VAL A 221 30.50 -5.77 -18.68
CA VAL A 221 29.70 -6.41 -19.74
C VAL A 221 29.34 -5.39 -20.82
N HIS A 222 28.83 -4.23 -20.41
CA HIS A 222 28.43 -3.19 -21.36
C HIS A 222 29.60 -2.60 -22.14
N LYS A 223 30.77 -2.53 -21.49
CA LYS A 223 32.00 -2.02 -22.12
C LYS A 223 32.61 -3.01 -23.12
N LYS A 224 32.53 -4.31 -22.82
CA LYS A 224 33.26 -5.34 -23.61
C LYS A 224 32.40 -6.01 -24.68
N ILE A 225 31.09 -6.00 -24.52
CA ILE A 225 30.17 -6.69 -25.43
C ILE A 225 29.24 -5.64 -26.06
N GLU A 226 29.36 -5.46 -27.37
CA GLU A 226 28.56 -4.50 -28.13
C GLU A 226 27.11 -4.97 -28.27
N ASN A 227 26.18 -4.03 -28.22
CA ASN A 227 24.74 -4.24 -28.41
C ASN A 227 24.09 -5.25 -27.48
N ILE A 228 24.69 -5.51 -26.29
CA ILE A 228 24.14 -6.41 -25.30
C ILE A 228 23.16 -5.66 -24.38
N LYS A 229 22.06 -6.33 -24.05
CA LYS A 229 21.12 -5.83 -23.05
C LYS A 229 21.55 -6.30 -21.67
N VAL A 230 21.74 -5.37 -20.74
CA VAL A 230 22.05 -5.64 -19.33
C VAL A 230 20.87 -5.18 -18.47
N ASP A 231 20.22 -6.09 -17.78
CA ASP A 231 19.15 -5.78 -16.83
C ASP A 231 19.66 -5.97 -15.40
N GLN A 232 19.91 -4.86 -14.71
CA GLN A 232 20.34 -4.81 -13.32
C GLN A 232 19.16 -4.78 -12.34
N ARG A 233 17.96 -4.44 -12.83
CA ARG A 233 16.74 -4.43 -12.08
C ARG A 233 16.01 -5.75 -12.25
N THR A 234 16.09 -6.57 -11.25
CA THR A 234 15.31 -7.81 -11.24
C THR A 234 13.82 -7.52 -11.16
N TYR A 235 13.01 -8.45 -11.58
CA TYR A 235 11.57 -8.39 -11.33
C TYR A 235 11.25 -8.29 -9.84
N VAL A 236 12.13 -8.81 -8.97
CA VAL A 236 12.07 -8.65 -7.52
C VAL A 236 12.17 -7.18 -7.13
N ASP A 237 13.19 -6.47 -7.64
CA ASP A 237 13.40 -5.05 -7.34
C ASP A 237 12.20 -4.20 -7.82
N LYS A 238 11.70 -4.49 -9.02
CA LYS A 238 10.49 -3.82 -9.58
C LYS A 238 9.23 -4.08 -8.75
N ALA A 239 9.06 -5.30 -8.24
CA ALA A 239 7.96 -5.64 -7.35
C ALA A 239 8.09 -4.94 -6.00
N PHE A 240 9.32 -4.86 -5.45
CA PHE A 240 9.58 -4.13 -4.21
C PHE A 240 9.42 -2.62 -4.34
N GLU A 241 9.76 -2.01 -5.47
CA GLU A 241 9.46 -0.59 -5.72
C GLU A 241 7.97 -0.29 -5.57
N ARG A 242 7.11 -1.17 -6.08
CA ARG A 242 5.64 -1.05 -5.89
C ARG A 242 5.21 -1.21 -4.43
N LEU A 243 5.87 -2.09 -3.67
CA LEU A 243 5.59 -2.28 -2.24
C LEU A 243 6.13 -1.12 -1.39
N ASN A 244 7.21 -0.47 -1.82
CA ASN A 244 7.80 0.67 -1.10
C ASN A 244 6.82 1.84 -0.96
N VAL A 245 5.87 2.00 -1.90
CA VAL A 245 4.78 2.98 -1.80
C VAL A 245 3.89 2.71 -0.59
N MET A 246 3.74 1.46 -0.15
CA MET A 246 2.91 1.10 1.01
C MET A 246 3.65 1.27 2.35
N LYS A 247 4.99 1.24 2.37
CA LYS A 247 5.78 1.34 3.61
C LYS A 247 5.49 2.60 4.44
N PRO A 248 5.48 3.81 3.86
CA PRO A 248 5.17 5.02 4.63
C PRO A 248 3.79 4.98 5.28
N LEU A 249 2.80 4.37 4.62
CA LEU A 249 1.47 4.19 5.20
C LEU A 249 1.51 3.26 6.41
N ILE A 250 2.15 2.09 6.29
CA ILE A 250 2.25 1.11 7.38
C ILE A 250 2.98 1.72 8.57
N PHE A 251 4.08 2.44 8.34
CA PHE A 251 4.80 3.14 9.40
C PHE A 251 3.97 4.27 10.04
N SER A 252 3.20 5.03 9.26
CA SER A 252 2.35 6.08 9.80
C SER A 252 1.20 5.49 10.63
N LEU A 253 0.53 4.45 10.16
CA LEU A 253 -0.52 3.77 10.91
C LEU A 253 0.00 3.15 12.21
N GLY A 254 1.14 2.44 12.15
CA GLY A 254 1.81 1.86 13.31
C GLY A 254 2.28 2.93 14.31
N GLY A 255 2.87 4.00 13.82
CA GLY A 255 3.31 5.14 14.61
C GLY A 255 2.17 5.82 15.36
N ILE A 256 1.05 6.07 14.68
CA ILE A 256 -0.16 6.66 15.30
C ILE A 256 -0.73 5.71 16.35
N ALA A 257 -0.79 4.40 16.06
CA ALA A 257 -1.28 3.42 17.03
C ALA A 257 -0.44 3.43 18.31
N LEU A 258 0.89 3.42 18.20
CA LEU A 258 1.81 3.52 19.34
C LEU A 258 1.69 4.87 20.07
N PHE A 259 1.45 5.95 19.33
CA PHE A 259 1.22 7.28 19.90
C PHE A 259 -0.07 7.32 20.72
N VAL A 260 -1.16 6.73 20.24
CA VAL A 260 -2.42 6.59 20.99
C VAL A 260 -2.19 5.82 22.29
N VAL A 261 -1.37 4.75 22.26
CA VAL A 261 -0.99 4.01 23.48
C VAL A 261 -0.23 4.88 24.45
N ALA A 262 0.75 5.65 23.97
CA ALA A 262 1.50 6.57 24.84
C ALA A 262 0.59 7.62 25.49
N LEU A 263 -0.41 8.14 24.76
CA LEU A 263 -1.42 9.06 25.30
C LEU A 263 -2.30 8.39 26.36
N LEU A 264 -2.73 7.14 26.13
CA LEU A 264 -3.50 6.37 27.09
C LEU A 264 -2.73 6.17 28.41
N ILE A 265 -1.45 5.78 28.27
CA ILE A 265 -0.56 5.60 29.41
C ILE A 265 -0.33 6.94 30.13
N MET A 266 -0.05 8.01 29.39
CA MET A 266 0.12 9.36 29.93
C MET A 266 -1.11 9.81 30.74
N GLY A 267 -2.31 9.62 30.19
CA GLY A 267 -3.56 9.96 30.85
C GLY A 267 -3.76 9.20 32.16
N SER A 268 -3.51 7.90 32.13
CA SER A 268 -3.66 7.02 33.28
C SER A 268 -2.65 7.33 34.39
N PHE A 269 -1.38 7.60 34.03
CA PHE A 269 -0.37 8.00 35.01
C PHE A 269 -0.59 9.41 35.56
N PHE A 270 -1.08 10.33 34.72
CA PHE A 270 -1.47 11.67 35.17
C PHE A 270 -2.51 11.59 36.29
N LEU A 271 -3.53 10.78 36.13
CA LEU A 271 -4.55 10.52 37.13
C LEU A 271 -3.99 9.80 38.37
N SER A 272 -3.09 8.82 38.16
CA SER A 272 -2.44 8.07 39.20
C SER A 272 -1.58 8.97 40.11
N VAL A 273 -0.76 9.83 39.54
CA VAL A 273 0.08 10.77 40.28
C VAL A 273 -0.80 11.74 41.08
N ARG A 274 -1.89 12.22 40.49
CA ARG A 274 -2.78 13.20 41.13
C ARG A 274 -3.62 12.59 42.26
N SER A 275 -4.10 11.37 42.12
CA SER A 275 -4.86 10.67 43.18
C SER A 275 -4.01 10.37 44.40
N ARG A 276 -2.69 10.28 44.26
CA ARG A 276 -1.73 10.04 45.32
C ARG A 276 -0.98 11.30 45.77
N PHE A 277 -1.49 12.47 45.38
CA PHE A 277 -0.81 13.75 45.67
C PHE A 277 -0.49 13.95 47.16
N LYS A 278 -1.45 13.67 48.06
CA LYS A 278 -1.25 13.73 49.53
C LYS A 278 -0.18 12.74 49.99
N GLN A 279 -0.18 11.50 49.45
CA GLN A 279 0.82 10.47 49.79
C GLN A 279 2.22 10.89 49.38
N TRP A 280 2.36 11.46 48.16
CA TRP A 280 3.64 11.95 47.67
C TRP A 280 4.15 13.15 48.47
N ALA A 281 3.26 14.05 48.90
CA ALA A 281 3.59 15.18 49.73
C ALA A 281 4.07 14.73 51.11
N LEU A 282 3.41 13.75 51.73
CA LEU A 282 3.83 13.15 53.01
C LEU A 282 5.21 12.47 52.92
N LEU A 283 5.45 11.71 51.85
CA LEU A 283 6.76 11.07 51.63
C LEU A 283 7.86 12.13 51.47
N ARG A 284 7.57 13.24 50.79
CA ARG A 284 8.51 14.36 50.68
C ARG A 284 8.76 15.05 52.02
N ALA A 285 7.72 15.24 52.82
CA ALA A 285 7.84 15.79 54.17
C ALA A 285 8.67 14.89 55.09
N LEU A 286 8.64 13.59 54.89
CA LEU A 286 9.48 12.59 55.56
C LEU A 286 10.91 12.46 54.97
N GLY A 287 11.30 13.36 54.03
CA GLY A 287 12.67 13.41 53.51
C GLY A 287 12.93 12.67 52.21
N SER A 288 11.90 12.16 51.50
CA SER A 288 12.11 11.51 50.23
C SER A 288 12.52 12.51 49.13
N ASN A 289 13.57 12.19 48.36
CA ASN A 289 14.00 12.98 47.23
C ASN A 289 12.98 12.89 46.07
N PRO A 290 12.62 14.01 45.39
CA PRO A 290 11.74 14.02 44.24
C PRO A 290 12.10 13.01 43.14
N ASN A 291 13.42 12.81 42.90
CA ASN A 291 13.89 11.84 41.88
C ASN A 291 13.55 10.39 42.24
N GLN A 292 13.48 10.06 43.56
CA GLN A 292 13.04 8.73 44.01
C GLN A 292 11.58 8.48 43.69
N ILE A 293 10.73 9.50 43.81
CA ILE A 293 9.30 9.38 43.48
C ILE A 293 9.12 9.29 41.95
N ILE A 294 9.88 10.08 41.17
CA ILE A 294 9.91 9.95 39.70
C ILE A 294 10.28 8.52 39.32
N LEU A 295 11.32 7.96 39.94
CA LEU A 295 11.76 6.59 39.67
C LEU A 295 10.67 5.55 39.99
N VAL A 296 9.87 5.74 41.05
CA VAL A 296 8.71 4.86 41.34
C VAL A 296 7.73 4.86 40.20
N VAL A 297 7.34 6.05 39.67
CA VAL A 297 6.38 6.20 38.59
C VAL A 297 6.91 5.58 37.28
N LEU A 298 8.20 5.79 36.98
CA LEU A 298 8.84 5.21 35.80
C LEU A 298 8.99 3.69 35.89
N LEU A 299 9.27 3.14 37.10
CA LEU A 299 9.28 1.69 37.34
C LEU A 299 7.87 1.07 37.18
N GLU A 300 6.82 1.75 37.70
CA GLU A 300 5.46 1.30 37.49
C GLU A 300 5.14 1.27 35.95
N ALA A 301 5.54 2.31 35.18
CA ALA A 301 5.35 2.37 33.76
C ALA A 301 6.13 1.28 33.01
N LEU A 302 7.36 1.04 33.38
CA LEU A 302 8.20 -0.03 32.85
C LEU A 302 7.57 -1.41 33.04
N CYS A 303 7.10 -1.71 34.25
CA CYS A 303 6.47 -2.99 34.55
C CYS A 303 5.16 -3.17 33.77
N ILE A 304 4.30 -2.15 33.74
CA ILE A 304 3.03 -2.18 33.00
C ILE A 304 3.30 -2.28 31.50
N GLY A 305 4.27 -1.51 31.02
CA GLY A 305 4.71 -1.56 29.62
C GLY A 305 5.26 -2.93 29.23
N ALA A 306 6.10 -3.53 30.08
CA ALA A 306 6.65 -4.86 29.79
C ALA A 306 5.57 -5.94 29.74
N ILE A 307 4.64 -5.94 30.70
CA ILE A 307 3.51 -6.91 30.72
C ILE A 307 2.59 -6.68 29.53
N GLY A 308 2.21 -5.41 29.26
CA GLY A 308 1.37 -5.06 28.12
C GLY A 308 2.03 -5.38 26.79
N SER A 309 3.31 -5.04 26.64
CA SER A 309 4.05 -5.32 25.39
C SER A 309 4.21 -6.81 25.15
N LEU A 310 4.50 -7.61 26.18
CA LEU A 310 4.60 -9.06 26.05
C LEU A 310 3.27 -9.67 25.61
N ALA A 311 2.17 -9.29 26.26
CA ALA A 311 0.83 -9.71 25.87
C ALA A 311 0.49 -9.25 24.45
N GLY A 312 0.84 -8.01 24.09
CA GLY A 312 0.60 -7.45 22.77
C GLY A 312 1.35 -8.16 21.66
N VAL A 313 2.61 -8.51 21.87
CA VAL A 313 3.42 -9.29 20.92
C VAL A 313 2.82 -10.68 20.71
N ILE A 314 2.43 -11.37 21.78
CA ILE A 314 1.82 -12.71 21.70
C ILE A 314 0.48 -12.65 20.94
N LEU A 315 -0.37 -11.68 21.29
CA LEU A 315 -1.65 -11.48 20.61
C LEU A 315 -1.46 -11.05 19.14
N GLY A 316 -0.49 -10.19 18.85
CA GLY A 316 -0.17 -9.73 17.50
C GLY A 316 0.32 -10.85 16.59
N ALA A 317 1.23 -11.70 17.10
CA ALA A 317 1.67 -12.90 16.40
C ALA A 317 0.51 -13.89 16.18
N GLY A 318 -0.35 -14.10 17.19
CA GLY A 318 -1.51 -14.98 17.11
C GLY A 318 -2.58 -14.48 16.13
N THR A 319 -2.87 -13.17 16.12
CA THR A 319 -3.84 -12.58 15.17
C THR A 319 -3.35 -12.65 13.73
N GLN A 320 -2.04 -12.55 13.50
CA GLN A 320 -1.47 -12.70 12.17
C GLN A 320 -1.67 -14.11 11.62
N THR A 321 -1.45 -15.16 12.41
CA THR A 321 -1.68 -16.54 11.98
C THR A 321 -3.15 -16.79 11.65
N ILE A 322 -4.07 -16.21 12.41
CA ILE A 322 -5.51 -16.26 12.15
C ILE A 322 -5.85 -15.49 10.87
N ALA A 323 -5.37 -14.26 10.72
CA ALA A 323 -5.57 -13.46 9.52
C ALA A 323 -5.04 -14.16 8.26
N ALA A 324 -3.87 -14.78 8.37
CA ALA A 324 -3.28 -15.59 7.32
C ALA A 324 -4.16 -16.78 6.89
N SER A 325 -4.69 -17.51 7.87
CA SER A 325 -5.57 -18.65 7.59
C SER A 325 -6.90 -18.22 6.96
N PHE A 326 -7.42 -17.06 7.35
CA PHE A 326 -8.60 -16.45 6.72
C PHE A 326 -8.30 -15.99 5.29
N ILE A 327 -7.20 -15.27 5.06
CA ILE A 327 -6.79 -14.83 3.73
C ILE A 327 -6.61 -16.04 2.81
N ASN A 328 -5.93 -17.09 3.25
CA ASN A 328 -5.73 -18.30 2.45
C ASN A 328 -7.02 -19.08 2.11
N LYS A 329 -8.04 -18.99 2.97
CA LYS A 329 -9.35 -19.62 2.70
C LYS A 329 -10.23 -18.79 1.76
N TRP A 330 -10.07 -17.46 1.76
CA TRP A 330 -10.92 -16.54 0.99
C TRP A 330 -10.29 -16.13 -0.33
N VAL A 331 -8.97 -16.04 -0.38
CA VAL A 331 -8.19 -15.81 -1.59
C VAL A 331 -7.93 -17.18 -2.21
N ASN A 332 -8.88 -17.66 -2.98
CA ASN A 332 -8.78 -18.90 -3.75
C ASN A 332 -7.88 -18.65 -4.99
N ILE A 333 -6.70 -18.10 -4.77
CA ILE A 333 -5.66 -18.02 -5.81
C ILE A 333 -5.00 -19.40 -5.79
N GLU A 334 -5.37 -20.25 -6.73
CA GLU A 334 -4.68 -21.49 -6.99
C GLU A 334 -3.19 -21.20 -7.17
N GLY A 335 -2.38 -21.64 -6.21
CA GLY A 335 -0.93 -21.36 -6.17
C GLY A 335 -0.50 -20.25 -5.19
N ALA A 336 -1.38 -19.54 -4.53
CA ALA A 336 -1.03 -18.55 -3.52
C ALA A 336 -0.65 -19.21 -2.19
N VAL A 337 0.61 -19.15 -1.92
CA VAL A 337 1.28 -19.01 -0.61
C VAL A 337 0.74 -19.89 0.52
N LYS A 338 0.94 -21.20 0.40
CA LYS A 338 0.66 -22.09 1.55
C LYS A 338 1.68 -21.97 2.70
N GLU A 339 2.84 -21.33 2.56
CA GLU A 339 3.96 -21.54 3.49
C GLU A 339 4.75 -20.29 3.96
N SER A 340 4.40 -19.05 3.59
CA SER A 340 5.30 -17.92 3.83
C SER A 340 4.97 -17.02 5.02
N PHE A 341 4.18 -17.47 5.99
CA PHE A 341 4.01 -16.73 7.23
C PHE A 341 5.18 -17.00 8.19
N SER A 342 6.27 -16.22 8.02
CA SER A 342 7.39 -16.30 8.93
C SER A 342 7.22 -15.31 10.08
N ILE A 343 7.15 -15.82 11.28
CA ILE A 343 7.25 -15.01 12.48
C ILE A 343 8.72 -14.66 12.68
N SER A 344 9.11 -13.42 12.45
CA SER A 344 10.48 -12.95 12.72
C SER A 344 10.65 -12.62 14.20
N GLY A 345 11.58 -13.30 14.85
CA GLY A 345 11.96 -13.00 16.23
C GLY A 345 12.48 -11.57 16.40
N GLU A 346 13.11 -11.02 15.38
CA GLU A 346 13.61 -9.65 15.35
C GLU A 346 12.47 -8.62 15.46
N ILE A 347 11.40 -8.78 14.65
CA ILE A 347 10.23 -7.90 14.71
C ILE A 347 9.53 -8.02 16.07
N LEU A 348 9.41 -9.24 16.60
CA LEU A 348 8.82 -9.43 17.93
C LEU A 348 9.63 -8.69 19.01
N LEU A 349 10.96 -8.75 18.95
CA LEU A 349 11.83 -8.02 19.88
C LEU A 349 11.72 -6.50 19.71
N ILE A 350 11.73 -6.01 18.47
CA ILE A 350 11.59 -4.59 18.15
C ILE A 350 10.24 -4.05 18.67
N THR A 351 9.14 -4.73 18.41
CA THR A 351 7.81 -4.29 18.84
C THR A 351 7.66 -4.37 20.37
N PHE A 352 8.23 -5.37 21.00
CA PHE A 352 8.30 -5.46 22.46
C PHE A 352 9.03 -4.26 23.07
N LEU A 353 10.22 -3.93 22.56
CA LEU A 353 11.02 -2.79 23.04
C LEU A 353 10.32 -1.46 22.76
N LEU A 354 9.73 -1.30 21.57
CA LEU A 354 8.96 -0.10 21.23
C LEU A 354 7.79 0.13 22.19
N GLY A 355 7.06 -0.92 22.55
CA GLY A 355 5.96 -0.82 23.51
C GLY A 355 6.44 -0.39 24.92
N ILE A 356 7.58 -0.89 25.38
CA ILE A 356 8.20 -0.44 26.65
C ILE A 356 8.61 1.03 26.55
N VAL A 357 9.29 1.42 25.47
CA VAL A 357 9.73 2.79 25.26
C VAL A 357 8.54 3.75 25.24
N MET A 358 7.46 3.39 24.51
CA MET A 358 6.25 4.22 24.48
C MET A 358 5.55 4.30 25.84
N SER A 359 5.60 3.24 26.65
CA SER A 359 5.09 3.27 28.03
C SER A 359 5.88 4.22 28.91
N ILE A 360 7.19 4.25 28.77
CA ILE A 360 8.05 5.18 29.50
C ILE A 360 7.80 6.61 29.03
N ILE A 361 7.74 6.86 27.72
CA ILE A 361 7.44 8.18 27.13
C ILE A 361 6.11 8.71 27.65
N GLY A 362 5.06 7.88 27.66
CA GLY A 362 3.75 8.25 28.19
C GLY A 362 3.79 8.62 29.69
N ALA A 363 4.68 8.01 30.47
CA ALA A 363 4.81 8.27 31.90
C ALA A 363 5.76 9.44 32.26
N ILE A 364 6.60 9.90 31.33
CA ILE A 364 7.61 10.95 31.58
C ILE A 364 6.96 12.23 32.12
N ILE A 365 5.97 12.77 31.39
CA ILE A 365 5.31 14.03 31.78
C ILE A 365 4.65 13.90 33.14
N PRO A 366 3.82 12.88 33.43
CA PRO A 366 3.26 12.68 34.77
C PRO A 366 4.33 12.51 35.87
N ALA A 367 5.40 11.79 35.59
CA ALA A 367 6.48 11.57 36.54
C ALA A 367 7.20 12.88 36.94
N PHE A 368 7.50 13.74 35.95
CA PHE A 368 8.11 15.04 36.22
C PHE A 368 7.18 16.04 36.95
N MET A 369 5.87 15.89 36.81
CA MET A 369 4.91 16.71 37.56
C MET A 369 5.02 16.51 39.07
N VAL A 370 5.46 15.35 39.53
CA VAL A 370 5.70 15.07 40.97
C VAL A 370 6.77 16.00 41.54
N ARG A 371 7.76 16.44 40.76
CA ARG A 371 8.81 17.37 41.20
C ARG A 371 8.26 18.73 41.60
N LYS A 372 7.15 19.15 40.99
CA LYS A 372 6.51 20.46 41.19
C LYS A 372 5.53 20.49 42.36
N ILE A 373 5.37 19.40 43.14
CA ILE A 373 4.47 19.32 44.30
C ILE A 373 5.11 20.00 45.51
N PRO A 374 4.64 21.17 45.95
CA PRO A 374 5.14 21.78 47.19
C PRO A 374 4.52 21.04 48.43
N PRO A 375 5.31 20.60 49.40
CA PRO A 375 4.78 19.85 50.55
C PRO A 375 3.70 20.63 51.33
N VAL A 376 3.86 21.94 51.46
CA VAL A 376 2.95 22.84 52.22
C VAL A 376 1.65 23.10 51.49
N GLN A 377 1.65 23.15 50.14
CA GLN A 377 0.44 23.42 49.33
C GLN A 377 -0.50 22.21 49.21
N ALA A 378 0.03 21.01 49.49
CA ALA A 378 -0.79 19.80 49.50
C ALA A 378 -1.81 19.77 50.65
N LEU A 379 -1.61 20.62 51.66
CA LEU A 379 -2.48 20.75 52.83
C LEU A 379 -3.50 21.90 52.68
N ARG A 380 -3.39 22.75 51.65
CA ARG A 380 -4.32 23.86 51.38
C ARG A 380 -4.98 23.73 50.03
N PRO A 381 -6.30 23.48 49.93
CA PRO A 381 -7.02 23.46 48.65
C PRO A 381 -7.28 24.88 48.16
N GLY A 382 -6.85 25.21 46.97
CA GLY A 382 -7.29 26.35 46.18
C GLY A 382 -6.26 27.45 45.89
N LEU A 383 -5.47 27.29 44.80
CA LEU A 383 -4.82 28.44 44.14
C LEU A 383 -5.38 28.64 42.73
N PRO A 384 -5.69 29.91 42.33
CA PRO A 384 -6.24 30.20 41.03
C PRO A 384 -5.24 29.93 39.89
N SER A 385 -5.72 29.41 38.77
CA SER A 385 -4.95 29.23 37.56
C SER A 385 -4.55 30.60 36.99
N ASN A 386 -3.31 30.73 36.56
CA ASN A 386 -2.75 31.97 36.02
C ASN A 386 -3.20 32.12 34.55
N GLU A 387 -4.28 32.87 34.26
CA GLU A 387 -4.91 33.05 32.95
C GLU A 387 -3.93 33.55 31.85
N LYS A 388 -2.93 34.38 32.22
CA LYS A 388 -1.91 34.89 31.30
C LYS A 388 -1.01 33.77 30.76
N LYS A 389 -0.72 32.79 31.59
CA LYS A 389 0.09 31.63 31.19
C LYS A 389 -0.69 30.71 30.24
N GLU A 390 -1.98 30.55 30.46
CA GLU A 390 -2.85 29.73 29.64
C GLU A 390 -3.01 30.29 28.21
N LYS A 391 -3.16 31.62 28.04
CA LYS A 391 -3.18 32.29 26.75
C LYS A 391 -1.88 32.09 25.95
N ARG A 392 -0.73 32.16 26.60
CA ARG A 392 0.58 31.91 25.94
C ARG A 392 0.70 30.48 25.45
N TRP A 393 0.29 29.49 26.25
CA TRP A 393 0.32 28.10 25.87
C TRP A 393 -0.64 27.77 24.72
N SER A 394 -1.82 28.37 24.70
CA SER A 394 -2.77 28.17 23.59
C SER A 394 -2.28 28.79 22.27
N ALA A 395 -1.64 29.97 22.33
CA ALA A 395 -1.03 30.58 21.15
C ALA A 395 0.14 29.71 20.62
N PHE A 396 1.00 29.20 21.51
CA PHE A 396 2.11 28.33 21.15
C PHE A 396 1.65 27.02 20.50
N SER A 397 0.62 26.37 21.07
CA SER A 397 0.08 25.13 20.50
C SER A 397 -0.54 25.35 19.10
N LEU A 398 -1.24 26.48 18.92
CA LEU A 398 -1.82 26.84 17.64
C LEU A 398 -0.74 27.13 16.59
N SER A 399 0.34 27.80 16.98
CA SER A 399 1.49 28.06 16.10
C SER A 399 2.13 26.75 15.62
N ILE A 400 2.39 25.79 16.53
CA ILE A 400 2.92 24.48 16.15
C ILE A 400 1.96 23.74 15.21
N LEU A 401 0.65 23.79 15.48
CA LEU A 401 -0.37 23.18 14.63
C LEU A 401 -0.35 23.76 13.21
N ILE A 402 -0.31 25.09 13.09
CA ILE A 402 -0.28 25.77 11.80
C ILE A 402 1.03 25.48 11.06
N ILE A 403 2.18 25.56 11.74
CA ILE A 403 3.49 25.27 11.15
C ILE A 403 3.52 23.81 10.65
N GLY A 404 3.04 22.87 11.48
CA GLY A 404 2.96 21.46 11.09
C GLY A 404 2.06 21.24 9.87
N THR A 405 0.92 21.95 9.79
CA THR A 405 0.02 21.89 8.63
C THR A 405 0.71 22.44 7.37
N VAL A 406 1.35 23.61 7.47
CA VAL A 406 2.01 24.27 6.33
C VAL A 406 3.17 23.41 5.82
N ILE A 407 4.06 22.92 6.69
CA ILE A 407 5.18 22.05 6.31
C ILE A 407 4.66 20.76 5.71
N GLY A 408 3.61 20.17 6.31
CA GLY A 408 3.03 18.92 5.83
C GLY A 408 2.42 19.04 4.44
N LEU A 409 1.63 20.08 4.19
CA LEU A 409 0.98 20.32 2.89
C LEU A 409 1.96 20.79 1.81
N ALA A 410 2.98 21.53 2.20
CA ALA A 410 4.01 22.01 1.27
C ALA A 410 5.13 21.00 1.02
N GLY A 411 5.08 19.80 1.61
CA GLY A 411 6.17 18.82 1.60
C GLY A 411 6.70 18.49 0.23
N ASN A 412 5.83 18.16 -0.73
CA ASN A 412 6.20 17.82 -2.11
C ASN A 412 6.81 19.02 -2.87
N VAL A 413 6.40 20.24 -2.54
CA VAL A 413 7.00 21.46 -3.12
C VAL A 413 8.37 21.71 -2.53
N LEU A 414 8.51 21.54 -1.20
CA LEU A 414 9.76 21.73 -0.48
C LEU A 414 10.81 20.67 -0.84
N GLU A 415 10.40 19.45 -1.13
CA GLU A 415 11.29 18.36 -1.56
C GLU A 415 12.17 18.76 -2.74
N ARG A 416 11.61 19.48 -3.71
CA ARG A 416 12.35 19.99 -4.89
C ARG A 416 13.50 20.93 -4.53
N TYR A 417 13.42 21.62 -3.36
CA TYR A 417 14.44 22.58 -2.93
C TYR A 417 15.43 21.99 -1.92
N ILE A 418 14.99 21.08 -1.06
CA ILE A 418 15.80 20.56 0.06
C ILE A 418 16.23 19.10 -0.12
N GLY A 419 15.78 18.41 -1.19
CA GLY A 419 16.22 17.06 -1.53
C GLY A 419 15.63 15.94 -0.67
N PHE A 420 14.72 16.25 0.26
CA PHE A 420 13.96 15.26 1.02
C PHE A 420 12.54 15.75 1.31
N ASN A 421 11.58 14.83 1.47
CA ASN A 421 10.19 15.20 1.73
C ASN A 421 9.94 15.47 3.22
N PRO A 422 9.66 16.71 3.66
CA PRO A 422 9.44 17.06 5.05
C PRO A 422 8.03 16.78 5.55
N SER A 423 7.13 16.18 4.75
CA SER A 423 5.73 15.93 5.14
C SER A 423 5.61 15.10 6.42
N ALA A 424 6.50 14.14 6.66
CA ALA A 424 6.53 13.34 7.88
C ALA A 424 6.81 14.20 9.13
N ILE A 425 7.70 15.18 9.02
CA ILE A 425 7.99 16.15 10.08
C ILE A 425 6.75 17.04 10.29
N GLY A 426 6.13 17.50 9.20
CA GLY A 426 4.90 18.27 9.25
C GLY A 426 3.76 17.52 9.93
N ALA A 427 3.57 16.24 9.62
CA ALA A 427 2.58 15.37 10.25
C ALA A 427 2.82 15.21 11.77
N LEU A 428 4.07 15.01 12.17
CA LEU A 428 4.46 14.92 13.59
C LEU A 428 4.17 16.23 14.32
N LEU A 429 4.58 17.37 13.77
CA LEU A 429 4.31 18.69 14.34
C LEU A 429 2.81 18.97 14.43
N PHE A 430 2.04 18.61 13.40
CA PHE A 430 0.58 18.72 13.41
C PHE A 430 -0.03 17.90 14.56
N ALA A 431 0.37 16.64 14.72
CA ALA A 431 -0.13 15.77 15.78
C ALA A 431 0.19 16.33 17.17
N VAL A 432 1.43 16.79 17.40
CA VAL A 432 1.86 17.41 18.65
C VAL A 432 1.12 18.72 18.90
N GLY A 433 1.01 19.57 17.88
CA GLY A 433 0.27 20.84 17.95
C GLY A 433 -1.20 20.62 18.29
N LEU A 434 -1.85 19.65 17.62
CA LEU A 434 -3.24 19.26 17.89
C LEU A 434 -3.42 18.81 19.34
N LEU A 435 -2.54 17.93 19.84
CA LEU A 435 -2.59 17.44 21.22
C LEU A 435 -2.63 18.60 22.23
N PHE A 436 -1.76 19.57 22.08
CA PHE A 436 -1.70 20.73 22.98
C PHE A 436 -2.82 21.74 22.73
N ALA A 437 -3.44 21.76 21.55
CA ALA A 437 -4.56 22.65 21.20
C ALA A 437 -5.93 22.09 21.66
N ILE A 438 -6.05 20.81 21.98
CA ILE A 438 -7.33 20.19 22.42
C ILE A 438 -8.04 20.96 23.54
N PRO A 439 -7.37 21.42 24.63
CA PRO A 439 -8.04 22.19 25.66
C PRO A 439 -8.69 23.48 25.16
N LEU A 440 -8.09 24.13 24.16
CA LEU A 440 -8.65 25.28 23.49
C LEU A 440 -9.90 24.91 22.66
N PHE A 441 -9.82 23.83 21.88
CA PHE A 441 -10.95 23.34 21.10
C PHE A 441 -12.11 22.87 21.98
N ILE A 442 -11.86 22.24 23.13
CA ILE A 442 -12.92 21.90 24.09
C ILE A 442 -13.66 23.17 24.52
N ARG A 443 -12.94 24.25 24.84
CA ARG A 443 -13.55 25.53 25.24
C ARG A 443 -14.42 26.13 24.13
N MET A 444 -14.03 26.00 22.86
CA MET A 444 -14.77 26.56 21.72
C MET A 444 -15.95 25.68 21.30
N ILE A 445 -15.78 24.36 21.25
CA ILE A 445 -16.74 23.43 20.68
C ILE A 445 -17.81 23.00 21.71
N ALA A 446 -17.46 22.85 23.00
CA ALA A 446 -18.40 22.38 24.00
C ALA A 446 -19.69 23.22 24.11
N PRO A 447 -19.67 24.55 24.12
CA PRO A 447 -20.88 25.35 24.17
C PRO A 447 -21.73 25.22 22.91
N VAL A 448 -21.09 25.00 21.74
CA VAL A 448 -21.80 24.88 20.45
C VAL A 448 -22.60 23.57 20.43
N ILE A 449 -21.95 22.44 20.80
CA ILE A 449 -22.61 21.12 20.84
C ILE A 449 -23.67 21.07 21.98
N ALA A 450 -23.45 21.76 23.09
CA ALA A 450 -24.38 21.75 24.19
C ALA A 450 -25.70 22.48 23.89
N LYS A 451 -25.72 23.51 23.01
CA LYS A 451 -26.94 24.29 22.70
C LYS A 451 -28.15 23.44 22.28
N PRO A 452 -28.08 22.54 21.29
CA PRO A 452 -29.22 21.72 20.91
C PRO A 452 -29.65 20.74 22.02
N LEU A 453 -28.69 20.21 22.78
CA LEU A 453 -28.98 19.30 23.91
C LEU A 453 -29.67 20.03 25.09
N GLN A 454 -29.42 21.33 25.26
CA GLN A 454 -30.08 22.16 26.26
C GLN A 454 -31.57 22.32 26.01
N MET A 455 -32.06 22.18 24.78
CA MET A 455 -33.48 22.20 24.46
C MET A 455 -34.22 21.00 25.05
N ILE A 456 -33.52 19.86 25.20
CA ILE A 456 -34.11 18.59 25.69
C ILE A 456 -33.90 18.43 27.20
N LEU A 457 -32.68 18.68 27.70
CA LEU A 457 -32.29 18.46 29.11
C LEU A 457 -31.54 19.71 29.63
N ARG A 458 -32.32 20.77 29.93
CA ARG A 458 -31.80 22.15 30.16
C ARG A 458 -30.80 22.23 31.32
N ILE A 459 -31.10 21.65 32.48
CA ILE A 459 -30.29 21.74 33.69
C ILE A 459 -29.07 20.82 33.61
N GLU A 460 -29.30 19.56 33.29
CA GLU A 460 -28.26 18.53 33.25
C GLU A 460 -27.20 18.84 32.18
N THR A 461 -27.62 19.33 31.00
CA THR A 461 -26.69 19.70 29.92
C THR A 461 -25.89 20.94 30.28
N THR A 462 -26.50 21.94 30.95
CA THR A 462 -25.78 23.13 31.39
C THR A 462 -24.69 22.79 32.42
N ILE A 463 -25.00 21.91 33.39
CA ILE A 463 -24.04 21.42 34.37
C ILE A 463 -22.92 20.61 33.68
N SER A 464 -23.27 19.68 32.79
CA SER A 464 -22.31 18.84 32.07
C SER A 464 -21.36 19.67 31.20
N SER A 465 -21.87 20.63 30.44
CA SER A 465 -21.07 21.53 29.59
C SER A 465 -20.10 22.38 30.43
N ARG A 466 -20.60 23.01 31.51
CA ARG A 466 -19.73 23.77 32.41
C ARG A 466 -18.66 22.90 33.06
N ASN A 467 -18.98 21.67 33.42
CA ASN A 467 -18.00 20.72 33.96
C ASN A 467 -16.92 20.39 32.94
N VAL A 468 -17.29 20.08 31.69
CA VAL A 468 -16.33 19.78 30.61
C VAL A 468 -15.38 20.97 30.38
N ILE A 469 -15.93 22.19 30.37
CA ILE A 469 -15.12 23.42 30.17
C ILE A 469 -14.22 23.69 31.38
N ARG A 470 -14.77 23.56 32.62
CA ARG A 470 -14.00 23.78 33.87
C ARG A 470 -12.83 22.81 34.01
N TYR A 471 -13.03 21.57 33.62
CA TYR A 471 -12.01 20.50 33.70
C TYR A 471 -11.35 20.19 32.37
N ARG A 472 -11.37 21.12 31.38
CA ARG A 472 -10.87 20.94 30.00
C ARG A 472 -9.48 20.35 29.89
N ASN A 473 -8.55 20.74 30.76
CA ASN A 473 -7.17 20.22 30.75
C ASN A 473 -7.10 18.71 31.12
N LYS A 474 -8.06 18.23 31.91
CA LYS A 474 -8.17 16.81 32.24
C LYS A 474 -8.91 16.06 31.12
N ALA A 475 -9.99 16.63 30.64
CA ALA A 475 -10.77 16.09 29.55
C ALA A 475 -9.97 15.99 28.25
N ALA A 476 -8.98 16.87 28.06
CA ALA A 476 -8.15 16.93 26.87
C ALA A 476 -7.44 15.60 26.57
N VAL A 477 -6.95 14.89 27.58
CA VAL A 477 -6.28 13.60 27.36
C VAL A 477 -7.26 12.54 26.86
N SER A 478 -8.49 12.52 27.43
CA SER A 478 -9.52 11.56 26.97
C SER A 478 -10.01 11.87 25.56
N VAL A 479 -10.20 13.16 25.28
CA VAL A 479 -10.55 13.66 23.94
C VAL A 479 -9.43 13.34 22.94
N ALA A 480 -8.16 13.49 23.36
CA ALA A 480 -6.99 13.18 22.53
C ALA A 480 -7.00 11.71 22.11
N ILE A 481 -7.12 10.78 23.07
CA ILE A 481 -7.10 9.34 22.79
C ILE A 481 -8.17 9.00 21.74
N LEU A 482 -9.38 9.53 21.90
CA LEU A 482 -10.47 9.30 20.98
C LEU A 482 -10.24 9.97 19.62
N ALA A 483 -9.81 11.24 19.60
CA ALA A 483 -9.58 12.00 18.37
C ALA A 483 -8.46 11.39 17.51
N PHE A 484 -7.34 10.99 18.12
CA PHE A 484 -6.26 10.31 17.41
C PHE A 484 -6.66 8.91 16.92
N GLY A 485 -7.54 8.21 17.65
CA GLY A 485 -8.15 6.98 17.18
C GLY A 485 -8.96 7.18 15.88
N PHE A 486 -9.76 8.26 15.82
CA PHE A 486 -10.51 8.64 14.62
C PHE A 486 -9.59 9.10 13.48
N MET A 487 -8.53 9.83 13.79
CA MET A 487 -7.52 10.20 12.79
C MET A 487 -6.92 8.96 12.13
N LEU A 488 -6.55 7.95 12.91
CA LEU A 488 -6.01 6.69 12.39
C LEU A 488 -7.02 5.98 11.47
N ALA A 489 -8.29 5.92 11.90
CA ALA A 489 -9.35 5.35 11.10
C ALA A 489 -9.53 6.06 9.75
N LEU A 490 -9.48 7.40 9.76
CA LEU A 490 -9.62 8.20 8.53
C LEU A 490 -8.43 8.07 7.59
N VAL A 491 -7.20 8.05 8.08
CA VAL A 491 -6.00 7.82 7.24
C VAL A 491 -6.16 6.51 6.46
N GLY A 492 -6.50 5.42 7.14
CA GLY A 492 -6.65 4.12 6.50
C GLY A 492 -7.80 4.08 5.48
N THR A 493 -8.96 4.65 5.83
CA THR A 493 -10.12 4.65 4.93
C THR A 493 -9.94 5.59 3.74
N MET A 494 -9.38 6.78 3.92
CA MET A 494 -9.07 7.71 2.83
C MET A 494 -8.03 7.12 1.88
N TYR A 495 -7.00 6.46 2.39
CA TYR A 495 -5.98 5.81 1.57
C TYR A 495 -6.59 4.78 0.62
N ILE A 496 -7.40 3.84 1.14
CA ILE A 496 -8.00 2.79 0.30
C ILE A 496 -8.96 3.37 -0.72
N ASN A 497 -9.81 4.33 -0.32
CA ASN A 497 -10.73 4.94 -1.28
C ASN A 497 -9.97 5.71 -2.37
N SER A 498 -8.86 6.38 -2.02
CA SER A 498 -8.03 7.08 -3.00
C SER A 498 -7.32 6.12 -3.96
N ILE A 499 -6.82 4.98 -3.46
CA ILE A 499 -6.29 3.92 -4.34
C ILE A 499 -7.39 3.36 -5.24
N TYR A 500 -8.54 3.03 -4.68
CA TYR A 500 -9.66 2.45 -5.43
C TYR A 500 -10.09 3.36 -6.59
N GLU A 501 -10.33 4.62 -6.31
CA GLU A 501 -10.73 5.58 -7.35
C GLU A 501 -9.59 5.86 -8.33
N GLY A 502 -8.34 5.92 -7.86
CA GLY A 502 -7.18 6.05 -8.74
C GLY A 502 -7.02 4.84 -9.67
N MET A 503 -7.25 3.62 -9.16
CA MET A 503 -7.24 2.40 -9.99
C MET A 503 -8.41 2.37 -10.97
N LYS A 504 -9.61 2.75 -10.52
CA LYS A 504 -10.80 2.83 -11.36
C LYS A 504 -10.63 3.87 -12.47
N ASP A 505 -10.17 5.06 -12.14
CA ASP A 505 -9.85 6.12 -13.10
C ASP A 505 -8.74 5.67 -14.06
N GLY A 506 -7.71 5.01 -13.55
CA GLY A 506 -6.65 4.40 -14.34
C GLY A 506 -7.19 3.35 -15.31
N LEU A 507 -8.02 2.41 -14.85
CA LEU A 507 -8.61 1.38 -15.70
C LEU A 507 -9.55 1.99 -16.75
N GLN A 508 -10.39 2.95 -16.38
CA GLN A 508 -11.27 3.64 -17.34
C GLN A 508 -10.50 4.45 -18.37
N LYS A 509 -9.34 5.00 -18.01
CA LYS A 509 -8.46 5.70 -18.94
C LYS A 509 -7.66 4.77 -19.85
N HIS A 510 -7.25 3.61 -19.34
CA HIS A 510 -6.40 2.66 -20.07
C HIS A 510 -7.20 1.56 -20.79
N LEU A 511 -8.41 1.24 -20.34
CA LEU A 511 -9.33 0.29 -20.93
C LEU A 511 -10.73 0.91 -20.98
N PRO A 512 -10.92 1.94 -21.79
CA PRO A 512 -12.21 2.63 -21.89
C PRO A 512 -13.29 1.79 -22.55
N ALA A 513 -12.90 0.73 -23.28
CA ALA A 513 -13.80 -0.21 -23.91
C ALA A 513 -14.36 -1.22 -22.92
N ASP A 514 -15.59 -1.67 -23.14
CA ASP A 514 -16.23 -2.68 -22.29
C ASP A 514 -15.57 -4.05 -22.44
N LEU A 515 -15.19 -4.42 -23.67
CA LEU A 515 -14.46 -5.64 -23.99
C LEU A 515 -13.20 -5.32 -24.80
N VAL A 516 -12.13 -6.05 -24.50
CA VAL A 516 -10.89 -6.00 -25.27
C VAL A 516 -10.53 -7.41 -25.71
N ILE A 517 -10.42 -7.59 -27.01
CA ILE A 517 -9.95 -8.82 -27.64
C ILE A 517 -8.48 -8.59 -27.99
N ARG A 518 -7.58 -9.35 -27.41
CA ARG A 518 -6.15 -9.20 -27.68
C ARG A 518 -5.42 -10.54 -27.61
N ILE A 519 -4.24 -10.55 -28.19
CA ILE A 519 -3.26 -11.60 -27.89
C ILE A 519 -2.52 -11.15 -26.64
N PRO A 520 -2.36 -12.00 -25.62
CA PRO A 520 -1.63 -11.64 -24.41
C PRO A 520 -0.24 -11.12 -24.75
N ILE A 521 0.13 -9.98 -24.19
CA ILE A 521 1.43 -9.33 -24.40
C ILE A 521 2.60 -10.23 -23.96
N GLU A 522 2.31 -11.17 -23.07
CA GLU A 522 3.27 -12.13 -22.52
C GLU A 522 3.50 -13.33 -23.44
N SER A 523 2.61 -13.58 -24.41
CA SER A 523 2.91 -14.51 -25.49
C SER A 523 3.99 -13.82 -26.35
N GLN A 524 5.20 -14.32 -26.35
CA GLN A 524 6.27 -13.88 -27.24
C GLN A 524 5.93 -14.19 -28.72
N SER A 525 4.64 -14.39 -29.03
CA SER A 525 4.15 -14.71 -30.35
C SER A 525 4.12 -13.42 -31.18
N THR A 526 4.63 -13.49 -32.38
CA THR A 526 4.42 -12.50 -33.46
C THR A 526 3.02 -12.61 -34.05
N GLU A 527 2.11 -13.36 -33.41
CA GLU A 527 0.74 -13.52 -33.84
C GLU A 527 -0.03 -12.22 -33.68
N VAL A 528 -0.81 -11.90 -34.65
CA VAL A 528 -1.71 -10.74 -34.70
C VAL A 528 -3.13 -11.23 -34.95
N LEU A 529 -4.11 -10.46 -34.52
CA LEU A 529 -5.51 -10.76 -34.82
C LEU A 529 -5.77 -10.49 -36.31
N PRO A 530 -6.42 -11.43 -37.04
CA PRO A 530 -6.70 -11.25 -38.46
C PRO A 530 -7.56 -10.02 -38.73
N PHE A 531 -7.25 -9.26 -39.77
CA PHE A 531 -8.02 -8.08 -40.16
C PHE A 531 -9.52 -8.41 -40.42
N SER A 532 -9.83 -9.62 -40.86
CA SER A 532 -11.21 -10.05 -41.10
C SER A 532 -12.07 -10.17 -39.83
N TRP A 533 -11.43 -10.15 -38.63
CA TRP A 533 -12.21 -10.25 -37.40
C TRP A 533 -12.95 -8.98 -37.06
N MET A 534 -12.43 -7.82 -37.44
CA MET A 534 -13.09 -6.54 -37.22
C MET A 534 -14.49 -6.48 -37.82
N GLU A 535 -14.64 -6.93 -39.08
CA GLU A 535 -15.93 -7.02 -39.76
C GLU A 535 -16.93 -7.97 -39.07
N LYS A 536 -16.42 -9.06 -38.50
CA LYS A 536 -17.24 -10.03 -37.79
C LYS A 536 -17.66 -9.49 -36.40
N VAL A 537 -16.76 -8.81 -35.70
CA VAL A 537 -17.06 -8.21 -34.41
C VAL A 537 -18.08 -7.08 -34.53
N LYS A 538 -17.98 -6.23 -35.55
CA LYS A 538 -18.98 -5.17 -35.82
C LYS A 538 -20.40 -5.71 -36.08
N LYS A 539 -20.54 -6.96 -36.51
CA LYS A 539 -21.85 -7.60 -36.82
C LYS A 539 -22.47 -8.30 -35.61
N ILE A 540 -21.78 -8.34 -34.46
CA ILE A 540 -22.34 -8.94 -33.26
C ILE A 540 -23.45 -8.04 -32.72
N ASP A 541 -24.60 -8.62 -32.48
CA ASP A 541 -25.73 -7.93 -31.85
C ASP A 541 -25.35 -7.49 -30.43
N GLY A 542 -25.57 -6.20 -30.09
CA GLY A 542 -25.14 -5.61 -28.84
C GLY A 542 -23.79 -4.86 -28.88
N VAL A 543 -23.09 -4.90 -30.04
CA VAL A 543 -21.89 -4.04 -30.24
C VAL A 543 -22.35 -2.68 -30.76
N GLU A 544 -22.05 -1.61 -30.02
CA GLU A 544 -22.35 -0.23 -30.39
C GLU A 544 -21.28 0.36 -31.30
N GLU A 545 -20.01 0.21 -30.87
CA GLU A 545 -18.85 0.70 -31.62
C GLU A 545 -17.66 -0.22 -31.39
N SER A 546 -16.72 -0.28 -32.31
CA SER A 546 -15.47 -1.02 -32.12
C SER A 546 -14.31 -0.33 -32.83
N VAL A 547 -13.14 -0.39 -32.22
CA VAL A 547 -11.90 0.13 -32.79
C VAL A 547 -10.80 -0.90 -32.64
N ALA A 548 -9.99 -1.04 -33.67
CA ALA A 548 -8.86 -1.94 -33.70
C ALA A 548 -7.55 -1.15 -33.78
N ASN A 549 -6.49 -1.69 -33.18
CA ASN A 549 -5.17 -1.12 -33.21
C ASN A 549 -4.23 -1.99 -34.04
N VAL A 550 -3.52 -1.35 -34.96
CA VAL A 550 -2.41 -1.92 -35.73
C VAL A 550 -1.14 -1.26 -35.18
N THR A 551 -0.28 -1.98 -34.49
CA THR A 551 0.85 -1.37 -33.80
C THR A 551 2.18 -1.87 -34.31
N ASP A 552 3.11 -0.94 -34.62
CA ASP A 552 4.53 -1.25 -34.74
C ASP A 552 5.24 -0.87 -33.43
N PHE A 553 5.72 -1.90 -32.72
CA PHE A 553 6.47 -1.79 -31.45
C PHE A 553 7.96 -1.57 -31.66
N THR A 554 8.43 -1.58 -32.90
CA THR A 554 9.85 -1.53 -33.24
C THR A 554 10.26 -0.23 -33.91
N ALA A 555 9.30 0.70 -34.07
CA ALA A 555 9.56 1.98 -34.67
C ALA A 555 10.55 2.80 -33.81
N LYS A 556 11.61 3.31 -34.45
CA LYS A 556 12.63 4.11 -33.79
C LYS A 556 12.52 5.56 -34.20
N LEU A 557 12.72 6.46 -33.25
CA LEU A 557 12.89 7.89 -33.51
C LEU A 557 14.22 8.12 -34.23
N ILE A 558 14.17 8.86 -35.36
CA ILE A 558 15.34 9.19 -36.12
C ILE A 558 15.55 10.71 -36.10
N ASN A 559 16.80 11.14 -36.07
CA ASN A 559 17.16 12.58 -36.09
C ASN A 559 16.46 13.39 -35.00
N TYR A 560 16.11 12.74 -33.88
CA TYR A 560 15.43 13.39 -32.76
C TYR A 560 16.43 14.00 -31.79
N ASP A 561 16.21 15.28 -31.42
CA ASP A 561 17.07 15.95 -30.44
C ASP A 561 16.57 15.66 -29.02
N PHE A 562 17.16 14.66 -28.36
CA PHE A 562 16.81 14.25 -26.99
C PHE A 562 17.13 15.33 -25.92
N LYS A 563 17.75 16.45 -26.28
CA LYS A 563 17.86 17.61 -25.36
C LYS A 563 16.51 18.24 -25.07
N LYS A 564 15.52 18.05 -25.95
CA LYS A 564 14.14 18.49 -25.76
C LYS A 564 13.34 17.59 -24.83
N ALA A 565 13.79 16.34 -24.62
CA ALA A 565 13.11 15.39 -23.75
C ALA A 565 13.21 15.79 -22.28
N ASP A 566 12.30 15.28 -21.47
CA ASP A 566 12.38 15.35 -20.02
C ASP A 566 13.71 14.74 -19.56
N GLN A 567 14.59 15.55 -18.96
CA GLN A 567 15.95 15.15 -18.65
C GLN A 567 15.99 14.07 -17.57
N GLU A 568 15.07 14.10 -16.61
CA GLU A 568 14.97 13.08 -15.58
C GLU A 568 14.57 11.73 -16.18
N TRP A 569 13.57 11.73 -17.08
CA TRP A 569 13.18 10.53 -17.82
C TRP A 569 14.32 10.01 -18.68
N TYR A 570 14.96 10.88 -19.47
CA TYR A 570 16.05 10.51 -20.39
C TYR A 570 17.24 9.91 -19.65
N GLU A 571 17.67 10.51 -18.55
CA GLU A 571 18.77 10.00 -17.73
C GLU A 571 18.42 8.65 -17.08
N ASN A 572 17.18 8.47 -16.63
CA ASN A 572 16.74 7.20 -16.04
C ASN A 572 16.66 6.10 -17.09
N VAL A 573 16.10 6.37 -18.26
CA VAL A 573 15.95 5.37 -19.34
C VAL A 573 17.30 5.02 -19.94
N ARG A 574 18.20 6.00 -20.10
CA ARG A 574 19.57 5.79 -20.57
C ARG A 574 20.40 4.95 -19.60
N LYS A 575 20.22 5.12 -18.29
CA LYS A 575 20.87 4.30 -17.26
C LYS A 575 20.38 2.86 -17.24
N ASP A 576 19.13 2.64 -17.64
CA ASP A 576 18.50 1.32 -17.65
C ASP A 576 18.73 0.54 -18.96
N ASP A 577 19.52 1.08 -19.91
CA ASP A 577 19.79 0.51 -21.23
C ASP A 577 18.51 0.12 -22.04
N PHE A 578 17.42 0.79 -21.78
CA PHE A 578 16.25 0.69 -22.66
C PHE A 578 16.56 1.39 -23.99
N GLU A 579 16.06 0.84 -25.09
CA GLU A 579 16.01 1.55 -26.37
C GLU A 579 15.12 2.78 -26.20
N TYR A 580 15.72 3.88 -25.75
CA TYR A 580 15.04 5.17 -25.48
C TYR A 580 14.55 5.86 -26.76
N ASP A 581 14.99 5.39 -27.92
CA ASP A 581 14.61 5.83 -29.24
C ASP A 581 13.36 5.09 -29.79
N VAL A 582 12.87 4.06 -29.11
CA VAL A 582 11.69 3.31 -29.54
C VAL A 582 10.40 4.03 -29.18
N ILE A 583 9.53 4.18 -30.17
CA ILE A 583 8.20 4.75 -30.06
C ILE A 583 7.16 3.78 -30.62
N GLU A 584 6.00 3.72 -30.00
CA GLU A 584 4.90 2.88 -30.49
C GLU A 584 4.07 3.65 -31.52
N VAL A 585 4.13 3.23 -32.79
CA VAL A 585 3.30 3.79 -33.85
C VAL A 585 2.01 2.97 -33.95
N VAL A 586 0.89 3.58 -33.57
CA VAL A 586 -0.41 2.92 -33.47
C VAL A 586 -1.34 3.44 -34.56
N GLY A 587 -1.64 2.58 -35.52
CA GLY A 587 -2.64 2.85 -36.54
C GLY A 587 -4.05 2.47 -36.06
N ASN A 588 -4.98 3.42 -36.11
CA ASN A 588 -6.39 3.15 -35.85
C ASN A 588 -7.31 4.11 -36.61
N ASP A 589 -8.61 3.81 -36.58
CA ASP A 589 -9.66 4.77 -36.93
C ASP A 589 -9.83 5.74 -35.76
N ILE A 590 -9.29 6.94 -35.89
CA ILE A 590 -9.30 7.93 -34.80
C ILE A 590 -10.71 8.39 -34.41
N VAL A 591 -11.67 8.33 -35.36
CA VAL A 591 -13.06 8.72 -35.10
C VAL A 591 -13.77 7.64 -34.28
N ALA A 592 -13.59 6.37 -34.64
CA ALA A 592 -14.06 5.24 -33.82
C ALA A 592 -13.35 5.21 -32.47
N TYR A 593 -12.04 5.51 -32.43
CA TYR A 593 -11.27 5.63 -31.21
C TYR A 593 -11.86 6.69 -30.28
N GLN A 594 -12.20 7.87 -30.80
CA GLN A 594 -12.80 8.94 -30.00
C GLN A 594 -14.16 8.54 -29.43
N LYS A 595 -14.99 7.82 -30.16
CA LYS A 595 -16.28 7.34 -29.66
C LYS A 595 -16.13 6.33 -28.54
N VAL A 596 -15.20 5.37 -28.69
CA VAL A 596 -14.94 4.32 -27.68
C VAL A 596 -14.25 4.89 -26.44
N THR A 597 -13.25 5.76 -26.61
CA THR A 597 -12.40 6.20 -25.50
C THR A 597 -12.84 7.51 -24.86
N LYS A 598 -13.64 8.31 -25.57
CA LYS A 598 -14.01 9.68 -25.17
C LYS A 598 -12.78 10.52 -24.82
N ALA A 599 -11.67 10.32 -25.54
CA ALA A 599 -10.39 10.95 -25.31
C ALA A 599 -10.50 12.48 -25.33
N LYS A 600 -9.92 13.14 -24.33
CA LYS A 600 -9.98 14.59 -24.23
C LYS A 600 -8.83 15.21 -25.00
N VAL A 601 -9.16 16.05 -25.99
CA VAL A 601 -8.18 16.86 -26.71
C VAL A 601 -7.71 18.00 -25.80
N ILE A 602 -6.40 18.12 -25.62
CA ILE A 602 -5.77 19.20 -24.85
C ILE A 602 -5.50 20.38 -25.76
N THR A 603 -4.93 20.10 -26.94
CA THR A 603 -4.64 21.12 -27.96
C THR A 603 -4.58 20.47 -29.34
N GLY A 604 -4.94 21.18 -30.37
CA GLY A 604 -4.93 20.72 -31.77
C GLY A 604 -6.33 20.55 -32.34
N GLN A 605 -6.42 19.72 -33.41
CA GLN A 605 -7.68 19.47 -34.08
C GLN A 605 -8.56 18.47 -33.33
N ASP A 606 -9.87 18.55 -33.56
CA ASP A 606 -10.84 17.61 -33.01
C ASP A 606 -10.68 16.22 -33.67
N LEU A 607 -10.81 15.17 -32.88
CA LEU A 607 -10.69 13.76 -33.30
C LEU A 607 -11.94 13.24 -34.03
N ASN A 608 -12.97 14.06 -34.24
CA ASN A 608 -14.17 13.69 -35.01
C ASN A 608 -13.92 13.67 -36.53
N LYS A 609 -12.70 13.97 -36.98
CA LYS A 609 -12.27 13.89 -38.37
C LYS A 609 -11.19 12.84 -38.55
N PRO A 610 -11.20 12.05 -39.63
CA PRO A 610 -10.16 11.09 -39.91
C PRO A 610 -8.80 11.77 -40.09
N LEU A 611 -7.74 11.12 -39.62
CA LEU A 611 -6.37 11.59 -39.83
C LEU A 611 -5.97 11.35 -41.32
N GLN A 612 -5.28 12.31 -41.88
CA GLN A 612 -4.65 12.16 -43.18
C GLN A 612 -3.33 11.38 -43.06
N ASP A 613 -2.81 10.90 -44.18
CA ASP A 613 -1.54 10.18 -44.24
C ASP A 613 -0.41 11.08 -43.74
N GLY A 614 0.37 10.56 -42.76
CA GLY A 614 1.45 11.32 -42.11
C GLY A 614 0.99 12.31 -41.03
N GLU A 615 -0.30 12.40 -40.73
CA GLU A 615 -0.77 13.12 -39.53
C GLU A 615 -0.78 12.20 -38.31
N GLY A 616 -0.38 12.75 -37.14
CA GLY A 616 -0.29 12.01 -35.90
C GLY A 616 -0.88 12.73 -34.69
N VAL A 617 -1.46 11.96 -33.78
CA VAL A 617 -1.96 12.40 -32.49
C VAL A 617 -1.08 11.79 -31.41
N VAL A 618 -0.56 12.60 -30.48
CA VAL A 618 0.29 12.13 -29.39
C VAL A 618 -0.41 12.28 -28.06
N THR A 619 -0.07 11.41 -27.10
CA THR A 619 -0.56 11.56 -25.73
C THR A 619 0.17 12.69 -25.01
N LYS A 620 -0.48 13.27 -24.00
CA LYS A 620 0.16 14.26 -23.08
C LYS A 620 1.46 13.73 -22.50
N ARG A 621 1.49 12.43 -22.18
CA ARG A 621 2.69 11.75 -21.67
C ARG A 621 3.81 11.76 -22.72
N THR A 622 3.53 11.30 -23.92
CA THR A 622 4.49 11.29 -25.03
C THR A 622 5.00 12.70 -25.33
N ALA A 623 4.08 13.66 -25.40
CA ALA A 623 4.42 15.07 -25.65
C ALA A 623 5.33 15.64 -24.56
N LYS A 624 5.01 15.42 -23.28
CA LYS A 624 5.83 15.87 -22.14
C LYS A 624 7.17 15.16 -22.11
N THR A 625 7.18 13.83 -22.24
CA THR A 625 8.39 13.02 -22.11
C THR A 625 9.39 13.33 -23.22
N LEU A 626 8.93 13.46 -24.44
CA LEU A 626 9.79 13.80 -25.59
C LEU A 626 9.90 15.31 -25.85
N GLY A 627 9.18 16.16 -25.13
CA GLY A 627 9.19 17.61 -25.39
C GLY A 627 8.58 18.00 -26.74
N ILE A 628 7.62 17.18 -27.24
CA ILE A 628 6.93 17.39 -28.52
C ILE A 628 5.85 18.44 -28.36
N GLN A 629 5.78 19.37 -29.30
CA GLN A 629 4.75 20.40 -29.37
C GLN A 629 3.79 20.17 -30.53
N LEU A 630 2.66 20.88 -30.50
CA LEU A 630 1.72 20.85 -31.62
C LEU A 630 2.39 21.36 -32.89
N HIS A 631 2.14 20.66 -34.00
CA HIS A 631 2.71 20.89 -35.32
C HIS A 631 4.19 20.50 -35.50
N ASP A 632 4.82 19.93 -34.48
CA ASP A 632 6.14 19.33 -34.66
C ASP A 632 6.08 18.13 -35.62
N THR A 633 7.19 17.92 -36.28
CA THR A 633 7.38 16.82 -37.22
C THR A 633 8.37 15.81 -36.63
N ILE A 634 7.97 14.54 -36.58
CA ILE A 634 8.71 13.44 -35.99
C ILE A 634 9.09 12.49 -37.12
N GLU A 635 10.37 12.13 -37.22
CA GLU A 635 10.82 11.08 -38.13
C GLU A 635 10.93 9.75 -37.39
N VAL A 636 10.28 8.72 -37.93
CA VAL A 636 10.28 7.35 -37.40
C VAL A 636 10.72 6.36 -38.45
N GLN A 637 11.35 5.27 -38.02
CA GLN A 637 11.75 4.16 -38.87
C GLN A 637 11.27 2.83 -38.28
N GLY A 638 10.41 2.12 -38.98
CA GLY A 638 9.96 0.78 -38.62
C GLY A 638 10.84 -0.32 -39.20
N LYS A 639 10.36 -1.56 -39.10
CA LYS A 639 11.04 -2.76 -39.61
C LYS A 639 11.42 -2.70 -41.10
N GLY A 640 10.67 -1.96 -41.92
CA GLY A 640 10.89 -1.80 -43.34
C GLY A 640 12.13 -0.94 -43.72
N LYS A 641 12.83 -0.38 -42.74
CA LYS A 641 13.97 0.53 -42.89
C LYS A 641 13.66 1.84 -43.64
N GLU A 642 12.45 2.03 -44.13
CA GLU A 642 12.00 3.29 -44.73
C GLU A 642 11.74 4.34 -43.63
N LYS A 643 12.24 5.53 -43.83
CA LYS A 643 11.95 6.66 -42.94
C LYS A 643 10.56 7.21 -43.22
N GLN A 644 9.77 7.39 -42.22
CA GLN A 644 8.44 7.96 -42.28
C GLN A 644 8.36 9.23 -41.45
N THR A 645 7.65 10.22 -41.94
CA THR A 645 7.49 11.53 -41.30
C THR A 645 6.07 11.67 -40.78
N ILE A 646 5.93 12.01 -39.51
CA ILE A 646 4.63 12.19 -38.85
C ILE A 646 4.55 13.63 -38.32
N LYS A 647 3.51 14.36 -38.76
CA LYS A 647 3.21 15.72 -38.28
C LYS A 647 2.20 15.63 -37.14
N VAL A 648 2.53 16.19 -35.98
CA VAL A 648 1.64 16.19 -34.81
C VAL A 648 0.53 17.23 -34.98
N VAL A 649 -0.71 16.76 -35.10
CA VAL A 649 -1.89 17.60 -35.33
C VAL A 649 -2.77 17.76 -34.09
N SER A 650 -2.61 16.90 -33.09
CA SER A 650 -3.32 16.98 -31.83
C SER A 650 -2.57 16.34 -30.67
N ILE A 651 -2.80 16.84 -29.44
CA ILE A 651 -2.31 16.28 -28.19
C ILE A 651 -3.52 15.93 -27.33
N ILE A 652 -3.61 14.67 -26.89
CA ILE A 652 -4.71 14.14 -26.08
C ILE A 652 -4.27 13.79 -24.66
N GLU A 653 -5.20 13.86 -23.70
CA GLU A 653 -4.90 13.56 -22.30
C GLU A 653 -4.68 12.07 -22.07
N GLN A 654 -5.36 11.21 -22.82
CA GLN A 654 -5.41 9.76 -22.60
C GLN A 654 -4.76 9.00 -23.76
N GLY A 655 -4.07 7.89 -23.41
CA GLY A 655 -3.55 6.92 -24.36
C GLY A 655 -3.97 5.51 -23.92
N LEU A 656 -4.14 4.62 -24.88
CA LEU A 656 -4.65 3.26 -24.70
C LEU A 656 -3.81 2.37 -23.78
N ARG A 657 -2.55 2.70 -23.51
CA ARG A 657 -1.62 1.74 -22.93
C ARG A 657 -0.84 2.18 -21.71
N GLY A 658 -0.73 3.44 -21.36
CA GLY A 658 -0.04 3.91 -20.14
C GLY A 658 1.41 3.47 -19.93
N ARG A 659 1.98 2.67 -20.85
CA ARG A 659 3.33 2.10 -20.73
C ARG A 659 4.29 2.59 -21.81
N GLY A 660 3.80 2.96 -22.99
CA GLY A 660 4.62 3.35 -24.13
C GLY A 660 4.63 4.85 -24.40
N LEU A 661 5.45 5.24 -25.36
CA LEU A 661 5.44 6.54 -26.02
C LEU A 661 4.63 6.37 -27.30
N ASP A 662 3.31 6.62 -27.23
CA ASP A 662 2.37 6.32 -28.30
C ASP A 662 2.22 7.50 -29.26
N ILE A 663 2.20 7.21 -30.58
CA ILE A 663 1.75 8.11 -31.63
C ILE A 663 0.63 7.42 -32.40
N PHE A 664 -0.57 8.00 -32.40
CA PHE A 664 -1.71 7.51 -33.16
C PHE A 664 -1.73 8.12 -34.55
N VAL A 665 -1.87 7.28 -35.56
CA VAL A 665 -1.89 7.66 -36.97
C VAL A 665 -2.99 6.90 -37.72
N ASN A 666 -3.21 7.20 -38.98
CA ASN A 666 -4.17 6.49 -39.80
C ASN A 666 -3.87 4.99 -39.90
N GLU A 667 -4.86 4.12 -39.73
CA GLU A 667 -4.71 2.67 -39.75
C GLU A 667 -4.13 2.15 -41.05
N GLN A 668 -4.67 2.61 -42.22
CA GLN A 668 -4.23 2.16 -43.52
C GLN A 668 -2.76 2.57 -43.78
N TRP A 669 -2.40 3.78 -43.36
CA TRP A 669 -1.03 4.27 -43.49
C TRP A 669 -0.02 3.40 -42.75
N VAL A 670 -0.35 2.91 -41.53
CA VAL A 670 0.52 1.98 -40.77
C VAL A 670 0.61 0.63 -41.46
N ARG A 671 -0.49 0.10 -41.96
CA ARG A 671 -0.47 -1.16 -42.69
C ARG A 671 0.46 -1.11 -43.91
N ASP A 672 0.39 -0.03 -44.67
CA ASP A 672 1.13 0.13 -45.92
C ASP A 672 2.60 0.45 -45.69
N LYS A 673 2.91 1.32 -44.71
CA LYS A 673 4.28 1.82 -44.46
C LYS A 673 5.11 0.95 -43.50
N PHE A 674 4.44 0.28 -42.56
CA PHE A 674 5.13 -0.56 -41.56
C PHE A 674 4.90 -2.06 -41.80
N HIS A 675 4.15 -2.43 -42.84
CA HIS A 675 3.90 -3.82 -43.25
C HIS A 675 3.36 -4.72 -42.12
N VAL A 676 2.55 -4.17 -41.23
CA VAL A 676 1.92 -4.91 -40.14
C VAL A 676 0.82 -5.82 -40.70
N GLN A 677 0.78 -7.09 -40.25
CA GLN A 677 -0.06 -8.14 -40.85
C GLN A 677 -1.39 -8.40 -40.13
N GLY A 678 -1.73 -7.64 -39.11
CA GLY A 678 -2.98 -7.82 -38.37
C GLY A 678 -3.12 -6.83 -37.21
N TYR A 679 -4.24 -6.98 -36.50
CA TYR A 679 -4.50 -6.18 -35.31
C TYR A 679 -3.80 -6.72 -34.08
N GLU A 680 -3.37 -5.84 -33.23
CA GLU A 680 -2.87 -6.15 -31.90
C GLU A 680 -4.02 -6.39 -30.92
N ALA A 681 -5.00 -5.50 -30.96
CA ALA A 681 -6.18 -5.54 -30.11
C ALA A 681 -7.40 -4.98 -30.85
N ILE A 682 -8.56 -5.54 -30.54
CA ILE A 682 -9.87 -4.99 -30.93
C ILE A 682 -10.59 -4.60 -29.65
N GLN A 683 -11.02 -3.37 -29.57
CA GLN A 683 -11.78 -2.82 -28.48
C GLN A 683 -13.22 -2.64 -28.88
N VAL A 684 -14.12 -3.03 -28.00
CA VAL A 684 -15.54 -3.09 -28.25
C VAL A 684 -16.31 -2.33 -27.19
N MET A 685 -17.16 -1.42 -27.60
CA MET A 685 -18.15 -0.76 -26.77
C MET A 685 -19.50 -1.44 -26.98
N THR A 686 -20.19 -1.76 -25.90
CA THR A 686 -21.43 -2.51 -25.92
C THR A 686 -22.62 -1.62 -25.57
N ASN A 687 -23.79 -1.88 -26.14
CA ASN A 687 -25.00 -1.24 -25.69
C ASN A 687 -25.56 -1.95 -24.44
N SER A 688 -26.31 -1.24 -23.60
CA SER A 688 -26.84 -1.73 -22.33
C SER A 688 -27.92 -2.83 -22.45
N ASN A 689 -28.27 -3.29 -23.67
CA ASN A 689 -29.42 -4.14 -23.89
C ASN A 689 -29.12 -5.65 -23.90
N GLN A 690 -27.83 -6.04 -23.98
CA GLN A 690 -27.43 -7.45 -23.92
C GLN A 690 -26.46 -7.74 -22.79
N SER A 691 -26.48 -9.00 -22.33
CA SER A 691 -25.55 -9.41 -21.29
C SER A 691 -24.13 -9.53 -21.86
N PHE A 692 -23.13 -9.01 -21.12
CA PHE A 692 -21.72 -9.13 -21.48
C PHE A 692 -21.29 -10.57 -21.78
N GLU A 693 -21.85 -11.55 -21.09
CA GLU A 693 -21.52 -12.96 -21.26
C GLU A 693 -21.98 -13.50 -22.62
N GLU A 694 -23.09 -13.00 -23.17
CA GLU A 694 -23.55 -13.38 -24.52
C GLU A 694 -22.62 -12.82 -25.61
N ILE A 695 -22.25 -11.53 -25.48
CA ILE A 695 -21.31 -10.92 -26.43
C ILE A 695 -19.95 -11.60 -26.35
N LYS A 696 -19.43 -11.88 -25.13
CA LYS A 696 -18.20 -12.62 -24.91
C LYS A 696 -18.22 -14.02 -25.50
N LYS A 697 -19.37 -14.73 -25.42
CA LYS A 697 -19.56 -16.04 -26.03
C LYS A 697 -19.53 -15.96 -27.56
N GLN A 698 -20.17 -14.96 -28.16
CA GLN A 698 -20.13 -14.75 -29.60
C GLN A 698 -18.74 -14.37 -30.11
N VAL A 699 -18.02 -13.51 -29.35
CA VAL A 699 -16.63 -13.18 -29.63
C VAL A 699 -15.76 -14.44 -29.59
N LYS A 700 -15.91 -15.29 -28.57
CA LYS A 700 -15.19 -16.57 -28.46
C LYS A 700 -15.48 -17.50 -29.64
N GLN A 701 -16.68 -17.51 -30.16
CA GLN A 701 -17.02 -18.27 -31.38
C GLN A 701 -16.32 -17.73 -32.62
N ILE A 702 -16.25 -16.39 -32.79
CA ILE A 702 -15.50 -15.76 -33.89
C ILE A 702 -14.02 -16.08 -33.82
N THR A 703 -13.48 -16.14 -32.62
CA THR A 703 -12.07 -16.49 -32.41
C THR A 703 -11.80 -17.99 -32.52
N ASN A 704 -12.83 -18.82 -32.84
CA ASN A 704 -12.78 -20.28 -32.90
C ASN A 704 -12.23 -20.91 -31.59
N ASN A 705 -12.54 -20.30 -30.44
CA ASN A 705 -11.97 -20.67 -29.16
C ASN A 705 -10.43 -20.77 -29.21
N LYS A 706 -9.76 -19.96 -30.05
CA LYS A 706 -8.30 -19.92 -30.05
C LYS A 706 -7.81 -19.58 -28.65
N GLU A 707 -7.10 -20.48 -28.04
CA GLU A 707 -6.61 -20.36 -26.66
C GLU A 707 -5.61 -19.21 -26.47
N ASN A 708 -5.02 -18.75 -27.60
CA ASN A 708 -4.08 -17.62 -27.61
C ASN A 708 -4.78 -16.26 -27.72
N VAL A 709 -6.10 -16.19 -27.65
CA VAL A 709 -6.85 -14.93 -27.72
C VAL A 709 -7.56 -14.70 -26.39
N GLU A 710 -7.19 -13.63 -25.74
CA GLU A 710 -7.78 -13.20 -24.50
C GLU A 710 -8.93 -12.23 -24.77
N VAL A 711 -10.10 -12.51 -24.19
CA VAL A 711 -11.25 -11.60 -24.19
C VAL A 711 -11.41 -11.06 -22.77
N ILE A 712 -10.98 -9.84 -22.58
CA ILE A 712 -10.99 -9.16 -21.28
C ILE A 712 -12.25 -8.30 -21.19
N ASN A 713 -12.99 -8.47 -20.11
CA ASN A 713 -14.07 -7.58 -19.74
C ASN A 713 -13.53 -6.57 -18.73
N SER A 714 -13.65 -5.29 -19.03
CA SER A 714 -13.21 -4.22 -18.12
C SER A 714 -13.94 -4.25 -16.76
N HIS A 715 -15.22 -4.66 -16.75
CA HIS A 715 -16.01 -4.84 -15.53
C HIS A 715 -15.51 -6.01 -14.68
N ASP A 716 -15.09 -7.13 -15.29
CA ASP A 716 -14.54 -8.28 -14.55
C ASP A 716 -13.19 -7.90 -13.89
N LEU A 717 -12.35 -7.16 -14.61
CA LEU A 717 -11.10 -6.62 -14.05
C LEU A 717 -11.35 -5.66 -12.89
N LEU A 718 -12.32 -4.74 -13.03
CA LEU A 718 -12.71 -3.85 -11.93
C LEU A 718 -13.21 -4.65 -10.73
N LYS A 719 -14.05 -5.65 -10.96
CA LYS A 719 -14.61 -6.50 -9.90
C LYS A 719 -13.54 -7.32 -9.17
N GLU A 720 -12.57 -7.84 -9.89
CA GLU A 720 -11.42 -8.52 -9.31
C GLU A 720 -10.58 -7.57 -8.46
N GLN A 721 -10.31 -6.36 -8.96
CA GLN A 721 -9.63 -5.31 -8.20
C GLN A 721 -10.44 -4.86 -6.98
N GLU A 722 -11.75 -4.70 -7.10
CA GLU A 722 -12.66 -4.41 -5.99
C GLU A 722 -12.59 -5.50 -4.92
N GLN A 723 -12.52 -6.75 -5.32
CA GLN A 723 -12.45 -7.89 -4.40
C GLN A 723 -11.12 -7.87 -3.62
N LEU A 724 -9.99 -7.61 -4.28
CA LEU A 724 -8.70 -7.45 -3.62
C LEU A 724 -8.68 -6.27 -2.64
N LEU A 725 -9.20 -5.12 -3.05
CA LEU A 725 -9.29 -3.94 -2.19
C LEU A 725 -10.27 -4.14 -1.02
N SER A 726 -11.37 -4.87 -1.22
CA SER A 726 -12.33 -5.19 -0.15
C SER A 726 -11.70 -5.99 0.98
N GLN A 727 -10.75 -6.87 0.66
CA GLN A 727 -9.98 -7.63 1.65
C GLN A 727 -9.03 -6.72 2.43
N MET A 728 -8.33 -5.79 1.76
CA MET A 728 -7.52 -4.76 2.43
C MET A 728 -8.40 -3.86 3.33
N MET A 729 -9.60 -3.51 2.86
CA MET A 729 -10.61 -2.78 3.64
C MET A 729 -11.01 -3.52 4.90
N MET A 730 -11.13 -4.85 4.85
CA MET A 730 -11.47 -5.67 6.03
C MET A 730 -10.39 -5.56 7.11
N LEU A 731 -9.11 -5.62 6.75
CA LEU A 731 -8.00 -5.44 7.69
C LEU A 731 -8.03 -4.05 8.34
N ILE A 732 -8.25 -3.00 7.56
CA ILE A 732 -8.37 -1.63 8.11
C ILE A 732 -9.60 -1.48 9.01
N ARG A 733 -10.74 -2.08 8.65
CA ARG A 733 -11.93 -2.09 9.52
C ARG A 733 -11.63 -2.78 10.86
N LEU A 734 -10.90 -3.88 10.86
CA LEU A 734 -10.46 -4.55 12.08
C LEU A 734 -9.55 -3.64 12.92
N LEU A 735 -8.58 -2.95 12.30
CA LEU A 735 -7.75 -1.95 12.95
C LEU A 735 -8.58 -0.86 13.61
N VAL A 736 -9.55 -0.32 12.88
CA VAL A 736 -10.46 0.73 13.38
C VAL A 736 -11.24 0.24 14.61
N VAL A 737 -11.77 -0.98 14.58
CA VAL A 737 -12.49 -1.57 15.72
C VAL A 737 -11.58 -1.69 16.95
N ILE A 738 -10.36 -2.17 16.79
CA ILE A 738 -9.38 -2.30 17.88
C ILE A 738 -9.06 -0.92 18.48
N VAL A 739 -8.81 0.07 17.64
CA VAL A 739 -8.54 1.45 18.09
C VAL A 739 -9.75 2.04 18.82
N PHE A 740 -10.96 1.74 18.38
CA PHE A 740 -12.18 2.15 19.08
C PHE A 740 -12.31 1.50 20.46
N ILE A 741 -11.98 0.22 20.58
CA ILE A 741 -11.95 -0.46 21.88
C ILE A 741 -10.92 0.20 22.80
N ILE A 742 -9.70 0.46 22.31
CA ILE A 742 -8.65 1.14 23.09
C ILE A 742 -9.12 2.53 23.54
N SER A 743 -9.68 3.30 22.62
CA SER A 743 -10.18 4.65 22.88
C SER A 743 -11.35 4.66 23.86
N GLY A 744 -12.26 3.71 23.72
CA GLY A 744 -13.39 3.51 24.64
C GLY A 744 -12.94 3.18 26.05
N ILE A 745 -11.96 2.29 26.21
CA ILE A 745 -11.34 1.94 27.49
C ILE A 745 -10.64 3.17 28.11
N GLY A 746 -9.91 3.92 27.30
CA GLY A 746 -9.23 5.15 27.71
C GLY A 746 -10.20 6.19 28.26
N LEU A 747 -11.29 6.44 27.52
CA LEU A 747 -12.33 7.39 27.90
C LEU A 747 -13.07 6.92 29.16
N MET A 748 -13.44 5.62 29.23
CA MET A 748 -14.08 5.05 30.41
C MET A 748 -13.20 5.24 31.67
N ASN A 749 -11.91 4.92 31.57
CA ASN A 749 -10.97 5.09 32.68
C ASN A 749 -10.84 6.55 33.13
N ALA A 750 -10.85 7.48 32.18
CA ALA A 750 -10.79 8.91 32.47
C ALA A 750 -12.07 9.44 33.14
N ILE A 751 -13.27 9.00 32.69
CA ILE A 751 -14.54 9.38 33.31
C ILE A 751 -14.62 8.79 34.72
N VAL A 752 -14.25 7.53 34.92
CA VAL A 752 -14.23 6.87 36.24
C VAL A 752 -13.35 7.64 37.22
N SER A 753 -12.13 8.01 36.79
CA SER A 753 -11.20 8.78 37.60
C SER A 753 -11.71 10.17 37.92
N SER A 754 -12.35 10.85 36.95
CA SER A 754 -13.00 12.17 37.17
C SER A 754 -14.12 12.08 38.19
N LEU A 755 -14.90 11.02 38.18
CA LEU A 755 -15.96 10.78 39.16
C LEU A 755 -15.40 10.57 40.58
N HIS A 756 -14.28 9.82 40.71
CA HIS A 756 -13.64 9.63 42.00
C HIS A 756 -13.09 10.93 42.56
N GLU A 757 -12.46 11.78 41.78
CA GLU A 757 -11.95 13.08 42.23
C GLU A 757 -13.08 14.04 42.67
N ARG A 758 -14.23 13.97 42.03
CA ARG A 758 -15.39 14.83 42.28
C ARG A 758 -16.41 14.19 43.23
N ARG A 759 -16.03 13.12 43.96
CA ARG A 759 -16.89 12.38 44.85
C ARG A 759 -17.56 13.29 45.91
N ALA A 760 -16.78 14.23 46.50
CA ALA A 760 -17.31 15.20 47.43
C ALA A 760 -18.32 16.17 46.82
N GLU A 761 -18.03 16.72 45.62
CA GLU A 761 -18.97 17.60 44.88
C GLU A 761 -20.28 16.85 44.56
N ILE A 762 -20.19 15.62 44.09
CA ILE A 762 -21.34 14.76 43.78
C ILE A 762 -22.15 14.46 45.01
N SER A 763 -21.49 14.19 46.15
CA SER A 763 -22.17 13.95 47.41
C SER A 763 -22.87 15.20 47.97
N MET A 764 -22.26 16.38 47.84
CA MET A 764 -22.90 17.64 48.19
C MET A 764 -24.18 17.91 47.32
N ILE A 765 -24.10 17.70 46.01
CA ILE A 765 -25.23 17.88 45.09
C ILE A 765 -26.37 16.90 45.46
N ARG A 766 -26.06 15.68 45.88
CA ARG A 766 -27.02 14.71 46.36
C ARG A 766 -27.59 15.08 47.73
N ALA A 767 -26.80 15.67 48.62
CA ALA A 767 -27.25 16.13 49.92
C ALA A 767 -28.25 17.32 49.77
N VAL A 768 -28.13 18.14 48.75
CA VAL A 768 -29.06 19.24 48.41
C VAL A 768 -30.33 18.73 47.68
N GLY A 769 -30.44 17.41 47.42
CA GLY A 769 -31.70 16.79 46.94
C GLY A 769 -31.66 16.23 45.51
N ALA A 770 -30.50 16.21 44.85
CA ALA A 770 -30.40 15.61 43.51
C ALA A 770 -30.59 14.07 43.56
N ILE A 771 -31.53 13.56 42.75
CA ILE A 771 -31.79 12.13 42.67
C ILE A 771 -30.71 11.37 41.88
N PRO A 772 -30.46 10.09 42.16
CA PRO A 772 -29.44 9.30 41.47
C PRO A 772 -29.63 9.26 39.95
N LYS A 773 -30.85 9.32 39.42
CA LYS A 773 -31.12 9.35 37.99
C LYS A 773 -30.61 10.63 37.31
N GLN A 774 -30.72 11.79 37.98
CA GLN A 774 -30.18 13.06 37.47
C GLN A 774 -28.67 13.03 37.42
N MET A 775 -28.01 12.50 38.48
CA MET A 775 -26.54 12.35 38.48
C MET A 775 -26.05 11.43 37.35
N ARG A 776 -26.78 10.33 37.12
CA ARG A 776 -26.45 9.44 35.99
C ARG A 776 -26.61 10.14 34.63
N ARG A 777 -27.68 10.94 34.44
CA ARG A 777 -27.87 11.75 33.21
C ARG A 777 -26.77 12.77 33.00
N ILE A 778 -26.32 13.47 34.06
CA ILE A 778 -25.23 14.42 34.01
C ILE A 778 -23.94 13.73 33.53
N VAL A 779 -23.60 12.55 34.07
CA VAL A 779 -22.40 11.80 33.66
C VAL A 779 -22.53 11.28 32.22
N LEU A 780 -23.71 10.80 31.81
CA LEU A 780 -23.98 10.39 30.44
C LEU A 780 -23.80 11.56 29.45
N LEU A 781 -24.36 12.72 29.76
CA LEU A 781 -24.22 13.92 28.93
C LEU A 781 -22.77 14.42 28.88
N GLU A 782 -22.02 14.29 29.99
CA GLU A 782 -20.59 14.62 30.04
C GLU A 782 -19.79 13.72 29.06
N GLY A 783 -20.05 12.41 29.07
CA GLY A 783 -19.41 11.49 28.14
C GLY A 783 -19.83 11.68 26.68
N THR A 784 -21.12 11.90 26.41
CA THR A 784 -21.61 12.21 25.06
C THR A 784 -20.99 13.48 24.48
N LEU A 785 -20.90 14.55 25.32
CA LEU A 785 -20.22 15.78 24.93
C LEU A 785 -18.75 15.55 24.63
N LEU A 786 -18.03 14.79 25.46
CA LEU A 786 -16.61 14.46 25.23
C LEU A 786 -16.44 13.65 23.95
N GLY A 787 -17.33 12.66 23.72
CA GLY A 787 -17.36 11.89 22.49
C GLY A 787 -17.60 12.74 21.26
N ALA A 788 -18.61 13.62 21.29
CA ALA A 788 -18.92 14.52 20.20
C ALA A 788 -17.79 15.51 19.88
N ILE A 789 -17.17 16.09 20.92
CA ILE A 789 -16.00 16.98 20.76
C ILE A 789 -14.82 16.22 20.15
N ALA A 790 -14.53 15.01 20.65
CA ALA A 790 -13.47 14.18 20.11
C ALA A 790 -13.74 13.78 18.66
N GLY A 791 -15.01 13.48 18.32
CA GLY A 791 -15.40 13.22 16.93
C GLY A 791 -15.17 14.41 16.01
N CYS A 792 -15.61 15.61 16.42
CA CYS A 792 -15.35 16.82 15.64
C CYS A 792 -13.84 17.07 15.42
N ILE A 793 -13.04 17.00 16.49
CA ILE A 793 -11.59 17.22 16.41
C ILE A 793 -10.92 16.10 15.61
N GLY A 794 -11.32 14.84 15.84
CA GLY A 794 -10.76 13.67 15.17
C GLY A 794 -11.09 13.63 13.68
N VAL A 795 -12.30 14.00 13.29
CA VAL A 795 -12.73 14.08 11.88
C VAL A 795 -12.00 15.22 11.17
N LEU A 796 -12.07 16.45 11.68
CA LEU A 796 -11.45 17.60 11.04
C LEU A 796 -9.91 17.46 11.02
N GLY A 797 -9.32 17.11 12.17
CA GLY A 797 -7.90 16.86 12.27
C GLY A 797 -7.46 15.66 11.44
N GLY A 798 -8.31 14.61 11.39
CA GLY A 798 -8.05 13.40 10.60
C GLY A 798 -8.05 13.66 9.09
N ILE A 799 -8.96 14.48 8.58
CA ILE A 799 -8.96 14.86 7.16
C ILE A 799 -7.66 15.59 6.81
N VAL A 800 -7.28 16.62 7.60
CA VAL A 800 -6.05 17.39 7.37
C VAL A 800 -4.82 16.48 7.48
N PHE A 801 -4.75 15.65 8.52
CA PHE A 801 -3.64 14.73 8.73
C PHE A 801 -3.54 13.69 7.62
N SER A 802 -4.68 13.11 7.20
CA SER A 802 -4.72 12.17 6.08
C SER A 802 -4.23 12.82 4.80
N TYR A 803 -4.64 14.07 4.54
CA TYR A 803 -4.19 14.80 3.37
C TYR A 803 -2.67 15.00 3.38
N ILE A 804 -2.08 15.36 4.53
CA ILE A 804 -0.62 15.48 4.69
C ILE A 804 0.09 14.15 4.39
N VAL A 805 -0.41 13.05 4.95
CA VAL A 805 0.21 11.72 4.76
C VAL A 805 0.04 11.23 3.32
N LEU A 806 -1.16 11.37 2.75
CA LEU A 806 -1.45 10.85 1.42
C LEU A 806 -0.83 11.69 0.29
N SER A 807 -0.69 13.00 0.49
CA SER A 807 0.02 13.87 -0.47
C SER A 807 1.49 13.47 -0.62
N SER A 808 2.14 13.01 0.46
CA SER A 808 3.53 12.52 0.41
C SER A 808 3.69 11.19 -0.35
N LEU A 809 2.58 10.50 -0.65
CA LEU A 809 2.58 9.25 -1.43
C LEU A 809 2.32 9.46 -2.93
N GLU A 810 2.27 10.72 -3.38
CA GLU A 810 2.03 11.11 -4.79
C GLU A 810 0.78 10.47 -5.42
N LEU A 811 -0.25 10.22 -4.62
CA LEU A 811 -1.51 9.69 -5.12
C LEU A 811 -2.18 10.67 -6.09
N THR A 812 -2.67 10.15 -7.21
CA THR A 812 -3.30 10.94 -8.29
C THR A 812 -4.57 11.67 -7.84
N ALA A 813 -5.28 11.12 -6.85
CA ALA A 813 -6.47 11.73 -6.26
C ALA A 813 -6.57 11.38 -4.78
N ILE A 814 -6.93 12.36 -3.93
CA ILE A 814 -7.21 12.15 -2.51
C ILE A 814 -8.73 12.32 -2.31
N ILE A 815 -9.40 11.23 -1.96
CA ILE A 815 -10.86 11.18 -1.87
C ILE A 815 -11.32 11.08 -0.43
N ILE A 816 -12.23 11.98 -0.06
CA ILE A 816 -12.85 12.01 1.27
C ILE A 816 -14.11 11.12 1.24
N PRO A 817 -14.14 10.01 1.97
CA PRO A 817 -15.31 9.14 2.03
C PRO A 817 -16.37 9.69 2.99
N TYR A 818 -17.22 10.61 2.53
CA TYR A 818 -18.20 11.33 3.37
C TYR A 818 -19.10 10.42 4.20
N ASN A 819 -19.53 9.27 3.64
CA ASN A 819 -20.37 8.31 4.37
C ASN A 819 -19.63 7.72 5.57
N GLN A 820 -18.34 7.39 5.40
CA GLN A 820 -17.51 6.81 6.47
C GLN A 820 -17.16 7.87 7.51
N VAL A 821 -16.92 9.11 7.10
CA VAL A 821 -16.72 10.26 8.00
C VAL A 821 -17.94 10.45 8.90
N LEU A 822 -19.16 10.39 8.35
CA LEU A 822 -20.40 10.49 9.13
C LEU A 822 -20.56 9.33 10.11
N ILE A 823 -20.29 8.10 9.67
CA ILE A 823 -20.35 6.91 10.53
C ILE A 823 -19.37 7.03 11.69
N LEU A 824 -18.14 7.48 11.43
CA LEU A 824 -17.13 7.70 12.46
C LEU A 824 -17.55 8.79 13.45
N ALA A 825 -18.11 9.90 12.98
CA ALA A 825 -18.60 10.97 13.83
C ALA A 825 -19.75 10.49 14.75
N LEU A 826 -20.67 9.68 14.24
CA LEU A 826 -21.72 9.07 15.06
C LEU A 826 -21.16 8.03 16.04
N ALA A 827 -20.22 7.21 15.62
CA ALA A 827 -19.55 6.22 16.46
C ALA A 827 -18.85 6.88 17.66
N SER A 828 -18.27 8.08 17.50
CA SER A 828 -17.62 8.82 18.60
C SER A 828 -18.63 9.19 19.71
N ILE A 829 -19.82 9.62 19.33
CA ILE A 829 -20.88 9.97 20.27
C ILE A 829 -21.35 8.72 21.02
N ILE A 830 -21.56 7.62 20.31
CA ILE A 830 -21.98 6.33 20.88
C ILE A 830 -20.92 5.80 21.85
N LEU A 831 -19.65 5.86 21.49
CA LEU A 831 -18.54 5.46 22.36
C LEU A 831 -18.46 6.33 23.62
N GLY A 832 -18.64 7.64 23.47
CA GLY A 832 -18.67 8.57 24.58
C GLY A 832 -19.83 8.26 25.57
N ALA A 833 -21.01 8.02 25.03
CA ALA A 833 -22.19 7.62 25.81
C ALA A 833 -22.01 6.25 26.49
N GLY A 834 -21.48 5.25 25.77
CA GLY A 834 -21.21 3.90 26.27
C GLY A 834 -20.18 3.89 27.41
N ALA A 835 -19.07 4.58 27.23
CA ALA A 835 -18.02 4.71 28.27
C ALA A 835 -18.59 5.38 29.53
N ALA A 836 -19.38 6.45 29.37
CA ALA A 836 -20.02 7.13 30.47
C ALA A 836 -21.12 6.29 31.16
N MET A 837 -21.85 5.48 30.38
CA MET A 837 -22.84 4.56 30.93
C MET A 837 -22.19 3.54 31.86
N ILE A 838 -21.10 2.90 31.44
CA ILE A 838 -20.33 1.94 32.24
C ILE A 838 -19.74 2.63 33.49
N ALA A 839 -19.13 3.81 33.30
CA ALA A 839 -18.57 4.61 34.40
C ALA A 839 -19.65 5.01 35.42
N SER A 840 -20.89 5.33 34.98
CA SER A 840 -21.99 5.73 35.86
C SER A 840 -22.45 4.61 36.80
N LEU A 841 -22.18 3.34 36.50
CA LEU A 841 -22.51 2.22 37.40
C LEU A 841 -21.71 2.31 38.70
N GLN A 842 -20.54 2.95 38.71
CA GLN A 842 -19.78 3.15 39.94
C GLN A 842 -20.43 4.18 40.90
N LEU A 843 -21.29 5.09 40.40
CA LEU A 843 -22.04 6.03 41.26
C LEU A 843 -22.88 5.30 42.29
N ARG A 844 -23.35 4.08 42.00
CA ARG A 844 -24.14 3.25 42.97
C ARG A 844 -23.32 2.85 44.21
N LYS A 845 -22.00 2.78 44.10
CA LYS A 845 -21.09 2.41 45.17
C LYS A 845 -20.75 3.57 46.13
N PHE A 846 -21.13 4.82 45.80
CA PHE A 846 -20.87 5.99 46.64
C PHE A 846 -21.96 6.13 47.71
N LYS A 847 -21.66 5.64 48.91
CA LYS A 847 -22.54 5.87 50.09
C LYS A 847 -22.37 7.29 50.61
N LEU A 848 -23.46 8.01 50.71
CA LEU A 848 -23.50 9.40 51.17
C LEU A 848 -22.87 9.58 52.56
N SER A 849 -23.12 8.64 53.50
CA SER A 849 -22.59 8.62 54.86
C SER A 849 -21.09 8.62 54.93
N ASP A 850 -20.42 7.81 54.06
CA ASP A 850 -18.99 7.63 54.11
C ASP A 850 -18.26 8.90 53.61
N THR A 851 -18.85 9.57 52.61
CA THR A 851 -18.24 10.78 52.00
C THR A 851 -18.47 12.03 52.89
N LEU A 852 -19.56 12.09 53.61
CA LEU A 852 -19.80 13.20 54.56
C LEU A 852 -18.91 13.08 55.79
N LYS A 853 -18.62 11.86 56.30
CA LYS A 853 -17.62 11.61 57.33
C LYS A 853 -16.19 12.01 56.94
N GLU A 854 -15.82 11.77 55.69
CA GLU A 854 -14.51 12.22 55.15
C GLU A 854 -14.41 13.75 54.99
N LEU A 855 -15.53 14.46 54.86
CA LEU A 855 -15.53 15.93 54.80
C LEU A 855 -15.55 16.61 56.18
N SER A 856 -16.01 15.91 57.19
CA SER A 856 -16.08 16.39 58.61
C SER A 856 -14.80 16.04 59.38
N ALA A 857 -13.98 15.12 58.92
CA ALA A 857 -12.64 14.82 59.41
C ALA A 857 -11.56 15.56 58.60
#